data_c7acfac71ddd447f2d22e81c40cbda89
#
_entry.id   c7acfac71ddd447f2d22e81c40cbda89
#
_cell.length_a   1.000
_cell.length_b   1.000
_cell.length_c   1.000
_cell.angle_alpha   90.00
_cell.angle_beta   90.00
_cell.angle_gamma   90.00
#
_symmetry.space_group_name_H-M   'P 1'
#
loop_
_entity.id
_entity.type
_entity.pdbx_description
1 polymer ?
#
loop_
_entity_poly.entity_id
_entity_poly.type
_entity_poly.pdbx_seq_one_letter_code
_entity_poly.pdbx_strand_id
1 'polypeptide(L)'
;MRKFTLNDGRIRFGWMCLLLLAVFMGVVVRLGWLQIVRANDLRKQSENQLTADLTQKHPRGRIVDRDGEELAVSIMTGSLYVDPEGMSDDSLAAKARPQRDVRRIAADLLAPVLKMDKERLYKTFTGGGRFVWLKRTMDPKEEEQVRKIIKENKLPGLHFLEESKRYYTKKRTAAQILGFIGTDDVGLSGIEYQLNDVLKGKDTKYSLMVDAAGQQILGGLVNDKAQSVQKKQEQLPTVYLTLDSKMQYVLEDAMDDAIARTHAKGAAAIIMDPYTGEILGMASRPTFDPNNFNKYSQESWNNKAVSMIYEPGSVFKPIVGCMGLTEGIISPNTIFNDAGSIRIADRIIHNWDGEGLGYVPFSTIIKFSINTGMVQLGMSLGADRLISYAKKFGFGSPTGIDLPGEEHGILYNPKMMYEPDVATMAIGQGIAVTPIQVLRAICAIANGGELLKPYIIKKIVAPDGSVIQEGQKQVVRNVITPEVASQMRAMMEKVVSEGGGKTAAIKGYRIAGKTGTAEKLAEEGGYAAGKYIASFVGFVPADKPKYAMLVMLDTPQGAFYGSQVSAPIFRDTLQQILVAKGIQPTNREGLPSFDMMNTTDDKAKEKPKTIPQILLMPNGKIKLPDFKGIDMRYTAELLQQGHLRLKPYGSGIAYQQKPAPDTEVVEGTTVEVWFK
;
A
#
# COMPACT_ATOMS: atom_id res chain seq x y z
N MET A 1 82.27 66.68 31.73
CA MET A 1 82.38 65.29 31.18
C MET A 1 82.16 64.26 32.31
N ARG A 2 80.96 63.64 32.42
CA ARG A 2 80.78 62.60 33.41
C ARG A 2 81.53 61.37 32.97
N LYS A 3 82.46 60.85 33.83
CA LYS A 3 83.18 59.60 33.62
C LYS A 3 82.18 58.45 33.72
N PHE A 4 81.92 57.76 32.62
CA PHE A 4 81.23 56.50 32.62
C PHE A 4 82.18 55.49 33.28
N THR A 5 81.83 55.09 34.49
CA THR A 5 82.59 54.07 35.23
C THR A 5 82.13 52.69 34.76
N LEU A 6 83.08 51.72 34.69
CA LEU A 6 82.82 50.30 34.31
C LEU A 6 81.74 49.61 35.16
N ASN A 7 81.45 50.20 36.36
CA ASN A 7 80.42 49.71 37.24
C ASN A 7 78.98 49.96 36.72
N ASP A 8 78.74 51.08 36.01
CA ASP A 8 77.42 51.39 35.43
C ASP A 8 77.00 50.41 34.31
N GLY A 9 77.96 49.91 33.56
CA GLY A 9 77.74 48.90 32.53
C GLY A 9 77.34 47.54 33.09
N ARG A 10 77.95 47.11 34.19
CA ARG A 10 77.64 45.83 34.85
C ARG A 10 76.26 45.89 35.49
N ILE A 11 75.88 47.01 36.10
CA ILE A 11 74.51 47.16 36.68
C ILE A 11 73.49 47.19 35.59
N ARG A 12 73.70 47.88 34.50
CA ARG A 12 72.76 47.84 33.33
C ARG A 12 72.65 46.49 32.68
N PHE A 13 73.73 45.75 32.56
CA PHE A 13 73.79 44.40 32.08
C PHE A 13 73.03 43.48 33.04
N GLY A 14 73.17 43.62 34.37
CA GLY A 14 72.40 42.87 35.39
C GLY A 14 70.93 43.15 35.30
N TRP A 15 70.50 44.38 35.13
CA TRP A 15 69.08 44.70 34.93
C TRP A 15 68.54 44.15 33.63
N MET A 16 69.32 44.11 32.56
CA MET A 16 68.91 43.51 31.28
C MET A 16 68.76 41.99 31.39
N CYS A 17 69.68 41.34 32.09
CA CYS A 17 69.58 39.91 32.40
C CYS A 17 68.37 39.60 33.27
N LEU A 18 68.05 40.42 34.26
CA LEU A 18 66.92 40.30 35.14
C LEU A 18 65.58 40.48 34.37
N LEU A 19 65.56 41.44 33.45
CA LEU A 19 64.40 41.66 32.58
C LEU A 19 64.17 40.47 31.60
N LEU A 20 65.28 39.96 31.00
CA LEU A 20 65.22 38.77 30.16
C LEU A 20 64.74 37.54 30.94
N LEU A 21 65.23 37.39 32.18
CA LEU A 21 64.79 36.27 33.06
C LEU A 21 63.31 36.39 33.43
N ALA A 22 62.85 37.63 33.71
CA ALA A 22 61.43 37.89 33.99
C ALA A 22 60.51 37.58 32.78
N VAL A 23 60.95 37.98 31.55
CA VAL A 23 60.24 37.66 30.32
C VAL A 23 60.22 36.14 30.11
N PHE A 24 61.36 35.47 30.28
CA PHE A 24 61.45 34.02 30.15
C PHE A 24 60.55 33.30 31.17
N MET A 25 60.57 33.76 32.44
CA MET A 25 59.67 33.23 33.47
C MET A 25 58.21 33.46 33.09
N GLY A 26 57.84 34.60 32.55
CA GLY A 26 56.50 34.90 32.02
C GLY A 26 56.09 33.93 30.90
N VAL A 27 56.98 33.59 30.00
CA VAL A 27 56.75 32.61 28.91
C VAL A 27 56.54 31.20 29.51
N VAL A 28 57.40 30.78 30.46
CA VAL A 28 57.26 29.48 31.15
C VAL A 28 55.93 29.36 31.89
N VAL A 29 55.55 30.41 32.64
CA VAL A 29 54.27 30.46 33.35
C VAL A 29 53.10 30.39 32.32
N ARG A 30 53.22 31.13 31.22
CA ARG A 30 52.21 31.10 30.15
C ARG A 30 52.11 29.75 29.47
N LEU A 31 53.20 29.07 29.20
CA LEU A 31 53.25 27.73 28.67
C LEU A 31 52.63 26.72 29.65
N GLY A 32 52.98 26.81 30.95
CA GLY A 32 52.39 25.98 31.99
C GLY A 32 50.89 26.20 32.10
N TRP A 33 50.40 27.45 32.01
CA TRP A 33 48.98 27.76 32.00
C TRP A 33 48.28 27.12 30.80
N LEU A 34 48.84 27.22 29.60
CA LEU A 34 48.27 26.63 28.38
C LEU A 34 48.29 25.09 28.44
N GLN A 35 49.39 24.49 28.93
CA GLN A 35 49.58 23.05 28.94
C GLN A 35 48.86 22.35 30.12
N ILE A 36 48.61 23.03 31.25
CA ILE A 36 48.01 22.41 32.44
C ILE A 36 46.58 22.90 32.64
N VAL A 37 46.34 24.20 32.65
CA VAL A 37 45.03 24.77 32.99
C VAL A 37 44.08 24.75 31.78
N ARG A 38 44.58 25.10 30.59
CA ARG A 38 43.78 25.12 29.36
C ARG A 38 43.94 23.91 28.48
N ALA A 39 44.71 22.88 28.92
CA ALA A 39 44.98 21.68 28.14
C ALA A 39 43.71 20.97 27.69
N ASN A 40 42.75 20.81 28.60
CA ASN A 40 41.47 20.12 28.28
C ASN A 40 40.60 20.92 27.32
N ASP A 41 40.57 22.24 27.45
CA ASP A 41 39.80 23.12 26.56
C ASP A 41 40.42 23.16 25.17
N LEU A 42 41.74 23.28 25.08
CA LEU A 42 42.48 23.28 23.81
C LEU A 42 42.42 21.93 23.12
N ARG A 43 42.45 20.83 23.92
CA ARG A 43 42.27 19.48 23.41
C ARG A 43 40.88 19.28 22.84
N LYS A 44 39.83 19.72 23.53
CA LYS A 44 38.45 19.69 22.99
C LYS A 44 38.29 20.53 21.72
N GLN A 45 38.88 21.71 21.68
CA GLN A 45 38.86 22.55 20.48
C GLN A 45 39.59 21.88 19.31
N SER A 46 40.75 21.27 19.56
CA SER A 46 41.50 20.52 18.55
C SER A 46 40.72 19.26 18.08
N GLU A 47 40.14 18.53 19.01
CA GLU A 47 39.29 17.39 18.69
C GLU A 47 38.08 17.81 17.82
N ASN A 48 37.41 18.91 18.16
CA ASN A 48 36.32 19.47 17.37
C ASN A 48 36.73 19.98 15.97
N GLN A 49 37.98 20.38 15.80
CA GLN A 49 38.54 20.81 14.51
C GLN A 49 39.03 19.64 13.66
N LEU A 50 39.45 18.56 14.31
CA LEU A 50 40.00 17.37 13.69
C LEU A 50 38.96 16.22 13.50
N THR A 51 37.77 16.38 14.06
CA THR A 51 36.71 15.36 13.95
C THR A 51 35.52 15.88 13.17
N ALA A 52 35.06 15.10 12.22
CA ALA A 52 33.76 15.27 11.56
C ALA A 52 32.80 14.21 12.10
N ASP A 53 31.65 14.66 12.61
CA ASP A 53 30.59 13.71 13.03
C ASP A 53 29.88 13.20 11.78
N LEU A 54 30.00 11.91 11.54
CA LEU A 54 29.31 11.21 10.47
C LEU A 54 28.17 10.41 11.07
N THR A 55 26.97 10.65 10.60
CA THR A 55 25.81 9.87 10.99
C THR A 55 25.60 8.79 9.92
N GLN A 56 25.89 7.55 10.25
CA GLN A 56 25.57 6.42 9.39
C GLN A 56 24.11 6.02 9.61
N LYS A 57 23.32 6.09 8.55
CA LYS A 57 21.95 5.59 8.52
C LYS A 57 21.97 4.08 8.25
N HIS A 58 21.18 3.34 8.99
CA HIS A 58 20.97 1.91 8.74
C HIS A 58 19.89 1.70 7.68
N PRO A 59 19.98 0.63 6.85
CA PRO A 59 18.90 0.29 5.95
C PRO A 59 17.65 -0.10 6.76
N ARG A 60 16.47 0.43 6.37
CA ARG A 60 15.19 0.10 7.05
C ARG A 60 14.88 -1.39 6.97
N GLY A 61 14.16 -1.89 7.98
CA GLY A 61 13.64 -3.25 8.03
C GLY A 61 12.80 -3.62 6.82
N ARG A 62 12.79 -4.89 6.46
CA ARG A 62 12.03 -5.40 5.32
C ARG A 62 10.55 -5.49 5.65
N ILE A 63 9.70 -5.23 4.64
CA ILE A 63 8.27 -5.54 4.70
C ILE A 63 8.00 -6.62 3.67
N VAL A 64 7.39 -7.70 4.10
CA VAL A 64 7.08 -8.87 3.27
C VAL A 64 5.60 -9.25 3.41
N ASP A 65 5.07 -9.98 2.45
CA ASP A 65 3.74 -10.55 2.53
C ASP A 65 3.67 -11.74 3.51
N ARG A 66 2.51 -12.39 3.58
CA ARG A 66 2.29 -13.52 4.50
C ARG A 66 3.21 -14.72 4.28
N ASP A 67 3.69 -14.90 3.07
CA ASP A 67 4.53 -16.02 2.61
C ASP A 67 6.02 -15.64 2.54
N GLY A 68 6.38 -14.39 2.86
CA GLY A 68 7.75 -13.89 2.88
C GLY A 68 8.19 -13.24 1.57
N GLU A 69 7.27 -12.99 0.62
CA GLU A 69 7.59 -12.28 -0.61
C GLU A 69 7.84 -10.79 -0.34
N GLU A 70 8.94 -10.26 -0.84
CA GLU A 70 9.39 -8.91 -0.55
C GLU A 70 8.49 -7.85 -1.20
N LEU A 71 7.95 -6.95 -0.37
CA LEU A 71 7.13 -5.81 -0.77
C LEU A 71 7.91 -4.50 -0.68
N ALA A 72 8.72 -4.33 0.36
CA ALA A 72 9.57 -3.17 0.54
C ALA A 72 10.91 -3.58 1.17
N VAL A 73 12.00 -3.17 0.52
CA VAL A 73 13.38 -3.42 0.94
C VAL A 73 14.19 -2.15 0.92
N SER A 74 15.29 -2.11 1.65
CA SER A 74 16.25 -1.02 1.59
C SER A 74 17.58 -1.51 1.03
N ILE A 75 18.13 -0.75 0.09
CA ILE A 75 19.45 -1.00 -0.49
C ILE A 75 20.35 0.20 -0.19
N MET A 76 21.64 -0.06 0.05
CA MET A 76 22.63 0.99 0.19
C MET A 76 23.00 1.51 -1.21
N THR A 77 22.95 2.82 -1.39
CA THR A 77 23.27 3.49 -2.67
C THR A 77 24.10 4.74 -2.40
N GLY A 78 24.91 5.14 -3.38
CA GLY A 78 25.68 6.36 -3.30
C GLY A 78 24.82 7.62 -3.50
N SER A 79 25.00 8.58 -2.65
CA SER A 79 24.51 9.96 -2.80
C SER A 79 25.68 10.86 -3.16
N LEU A 80 25.57 11.56 -4.27
CA LEU A 80 26.65 12.44 -4.78
C LEU A 80 26.53 13.82 -4.16
N TYR A 81 27.63 14.31 -3.59
CA TYR A 81 27.78 15.70 -3.16
C TYR A 81 29.06 16.30 -3.73
N VAL A 82 29.12 17.62 -3.77
CA VAL A 82 30.30 18.37 -4.19
C VAL A 82 30.83 19.19 -3.04
N ASP A 83 32.15 19.28 -2.95
CA ASP A 83 32.91 20.28 -2.22
C ASP A 83 33.36 21.38 -3.21
N PRO A 84 32.61 22.50 -3.35
CA PRO A 84 32.95 23.55 -4.30
C PRO A 84 34.31 24.21 -4.01
N GLU A 85 34.71 24.30 -2.74
CA GLU A 85 36.03 24.81 -2.35
C GLU A 85 37.13 23.84 -2.77
N GLY A 86 36.93 22.54 -2.63
CA GLY A 86 37.84 21.49 -3.09
C GLY A 86 37.98 21.42 -4.62
N MET A 87 37.02 21.97 -5.36
CA MET A 87 37.08 22.16 -6.83
C MET A 87 37.71 23.51 -7.23
N SER A 88 38.09 24.37 -6.27
CA SER A 88 38.66 25.70 -6.57
C SER A 88 40.04 25.59 -7.19
N ASP A 89 40.42 26.60 -8.03
CA ASP A 89 41.71 26.65 -8.67
C ASP A 89 42.87 26.85 -7.65
N ASP A 90 42.52 27.23 -6.42
CA ASP A 90 43.45 27.32 -5.29
C ASP A 90 43.70 25.98 -4.58
N SER A 91 42.95 24.96 -4.90
CA SER A 91 43.18 23.60 -4.35
C SER A 91 44.47 23.01 -4.88
N LEU A 92 45.14 22.18 -4.05
CA LEU A 92 46.36 21.45 -4.45
C LEU A 92 46.17 20.59 -5.69
N ALA A 93 44.95 20.08 -5.88
CA ALA A 93 44.55 19.27 -7.05
C ALA A 93 44.40 20.12 -8.32
N ALA A 94 43.91 21.35 -8.23
CA ALA A 94 43.77 22.28 -9.34
C ALA A 94 45.13 22.88 -9.75
N LYS A 95 46.03 23.17 -8.80
CA LYS A 95 47.41 23.64 -9.07
C LYS A 95 48.23 22.63 -9.90
N ALA A 96 47.90 21.37 -9.86
CA ALA A 96 48.54 20.33 -10.66
C ALA A 96 48.16 20.36 -12.16
N ARG A 97 47.13 21.18 -12.57
CA ARG A 97 46.63 21.24 -13.96
C ARG A 97 46.17 22.65 -14.36
N PRO A 98 47.06 23.59 -14.60
CA PRO A 98 46.77 25.04 -14.67
C PRO A 98 46.00 25.55 -15.91
N GLN A 99 45.42 24.72 -16.77
CA GLN A 99 44.77 25.22 -18.00
C GLN A 99 43.38 24.58 -18.27
N ARG A 100 42.78 23.84 -17.32
CA ARG A 100 41.46 23.23 -17.51
C ARG A 100 40.48 23.75 -16.48
N ASP A 101 39.37 24.36 -16.93
CA ASP A 101 38.23 24.64 -16.08
C ASP A 101 37.57 23.30 -15.70
N VAL A 102 38.04 22.71 -14.61
CA VAL A 102 37.56 21.38 -14.09
C VAL A 102 36.08 21.42 -13.77
N ARG A 103 35.57 22.56 -13.30
CA ARG A 103 34.15 22.75 -12.95
C ARG A 103 33.28 22.71 -14.20
N ARG A 104 33.73 23.33 -15.30
CA ARG A 104 33.01 23.30 -16.58
C ARG A 104 33.00 21.88 -17.17
N ILE A 105 34.13 21.20 -17.14
CA ILE A 105 34.26 19.82 -17.59
C ILE A 105 33.35 18.89 -16.76
N ALA A 106 33.36 19.04 -15.43
CA ALA A 106 32.47 18.26 -14.56
C ALA A 106 30.98 18.50 -14.88
N ALA A 107 30.59 19.77 -15.09
CA ALA A 107 29.21 20.10 -15.47
C ALA A 107 28.83 19.48 -16.81
N ASP A 108 29.71 19.54 -17.83
CA ASP A 108 29.48 18.99 -19.15
C ASP A 108 29.30 17.47 -19.15
N LEU A 109 30.11 16.76 -18.38
CA LEU A 109 30.08 15.31 -18.31
C LEU A 109 28.97 14.75 -17.43
N LEU A 110 28.65 15.44 -16.33
CA LEU A 110 27.67 14.97 -15.36
C LEU A 110 26.24 15.36 -15.70
N ALA A 111 26.01 16.50 -16.38
CA ALA A 111 24.67 16.98 -16.72
C ALA A 111 23.79 15.91 -17.42
N PRO A 112 24.24 15.19 -18.45
CA PRO A 112 23.42 14.21 -19.16
C PRO A 112 23.11 12.99 -18.27
N VAL A 113 24.06 12.53 -17.45
CA VAL A 113 23.89 11.36 -16.60
C VAL A 113 22.97 11.67 -15.42
N LEU A 114 23.18 12.82 -14.75
CA LEU A 114 22.37 13.27 -13.63
C LEU A 114 20.99 13.80 -14.07
N LYS A 115 20.77 14.01 -15.38
CA LYS A 115 19.58 14.66 -15.96
C LYS A 115 19.31 16.03 -15.33
N MET A 116 20.38 16.80 -15.17
CA MET A 116 20.36 18.14 -14.58
C MET A 116 20.81 19.18 -15.62
N ASP A 117 20.34 20.40 -15.41
CA ASP A 117 20.79 21.53 -16.23
C ASP A 117 22.28 21.81 -16.02
N LYS A 118 23.02 21.97 -17.10
CA LYS A 118 24.47 22.18 -17.12
C LYS A 118 24.90 23.47 -16.44
N GLU A 119 24.20 24.56 -16.70
CA GLU A 119 24.54 25.87 -16.11
C GLU A 119 24.21 25.88 -14.63
N ARG A 120 23.15 25.20 -14.21
CA ARG A 120 22.84 25.00 -12.79
C ARG A 120 23.94 24.23 -12.07
N LEU A 121 24.43 23.13 -12.67
CA LEU A 121 25.55 22.36 -12.12
C LEU A 121 26.81 23.23 -12.02
N TYR A 122 27.16 23.95 -13.08
CA TYR A 122 28.31 24.82 -13.09
C TYR A 122 28.20 25.90 -12.00
N LYS A 123 27.05 26.53 -11.85
CA LYS A 123 26.79 27.50 -10.76
C LYS A 123 26.94 26.86 -9.38
N THR A 124 26.52 25.62 -9.21
CA THR A 124 26.71 24.87 -7.95
C THR A 124 28.21 24.63 -7.68
N PHE A 125 28.98 24.24 -8.70
CA PHE A 125 30.42 24.00 -8.59
C PHE A 125 31.25 25.26 -8.34
N THR A 126 30.76 26.44 -8.75
CA THR A 126 31.39 27.75 -8.51
C THR A 126 30.89 28.43 -7.26
N GLY A 127 29.91 27.85 -6.57
CA GLY A 127 29.37 28.36 -5.30
C GLY A 127 30.37 28.26 -4.16
N GLY A 128 30.00 28.80 -3.01
CA GLY A 128 30.75 28.64 -1.76
C GLY A 128 30.32 27.45 -0.94
N GLY A 129 31.18 27.04 0.00
CA GLY A 129 30.89 25.93 0.94
C GLY A 129 31.59 24.64 0.56
N ARG A 130 31.65 23.72 1.53
CA ARG A 130 32.35 22.43 1.40
C ARG A 130 31.44 21.25 1.19
N PHE A 131 30.12 21.44 1.25
CA PHE A 131 29.15 20.35 1.12
C PHE A 131 27.87 20.85 0.47
N VAL A 132 27.63 20.42 -0.77
CA VAL A 132 26.38 20.69 -1.50
C VAL A 132 25.90 19.42 -2.16
N TRP A 133 24.68 18.97 -1.83
CA TRP A 133 24.07 17.82 -2.49
C TRP A 133 23.86 18.09 -3.99
N LEU A 134 24.32 17.18 -4.82
CA LEU A 134 23.99 17.15 -6.26
C LEU A 134 22.82 16.19 -6.50
N LYS A 135 22.95 14.95 -6.06
CA LYS A 135 21.90 13.96 -6.20
C LYS A 135 21.97 12.91 -5.09
N ARG A 136 20.86 12.74 -4.34
CA ARG A 136 20.78 11.78 -3.27
C ARG A 136 20.20 10.45 -3.78
N THR A 137 20.56 9.34 -3.15
CA THR A 137 20.04 7.98 -3.37
C THR A 137 19.95 7.61 -4.85
N MET A 138 21.09 7.65 -5.54
CA MET A 138 21.19 7.37 -6.97
C MET A 138 20.82 5.91 -7.30
N ASP A 139 20.36 5.68 -8.52
CA ASP A 139 20.21 4.31 -8.98
C ASP A 139 21.58 3.66 -9.22
N PRO A 140 21.76 2.37 -8.91
CA PRO A 140 23.08 1.72 -8.99
C PRO A 140 23.77 1.88 -10.36
N LYS A 141 23.03 1.81 -11.45
CA LYS A 141 23.57 2.02 -12.81
C LYS A 141 24.05 3.46 -13.03
N GLU A 142 23.30 4.42 -12.52
CA GLU A 142 23.65 5.84 -12.61
C GLU A 142 24.88 6.15 -11.74
N GLU A 143 24.93 5.58 -10.54
CA GLU A 143 26.08 5.69 -9.64
C GLU A 143 27.37 5.16 -10.29
N GLU A 144 27.31 3.97 -10.89
CA GLU A 144 28.43 3.35 -11.57
C GLU A 144 28.95 4.25 -12.72
N GLN A 145 28.06 4.81 -13.53
CA GLN A 145 28.42 5.74 -14.60
C GLN A 145 29.10 7.00 -14.05
N VAL A 146 28.55 7.60 -12.99
CA VAL A 146 29.13 8.80 -12.38
C VAL A 146 30.49 8.50 -11.75
N ARG A 147 30.64 7.39 -11.02
CA ARG A 147 31.95 6.95 -10.47
C ARG A 147 32.99 6.76 -11.57
N LYS A 148 32.61 6.18 -12.71
CA LYS A 148 33.47 5.99 -13.86
C LYS A 148 33.90 7.35 -14.45
N ILE A 149 32.99 8.28 -14.66
CA ILE A 149 33.29 9.63 -15.17
C ILE A 149 34.24 10.37 -14.23
N ILE A 150 33.99 10.34 -12.93
CA ILE A 150 34.84 11.00 -11.91
C ILE A 150 36.26 10.41 -11.95
N LYS A 151 36.39 9.09 -12.00
CA LYS A 151 37.69 8.38 -12.01
C LYS A 151 38.48 8.63 -13.28
N GLU A 152 37.84 8.48 -14.45
CA GLU A 152 38.49 8.64 -15.77
C GLU A 152 38.97 10.08 -16.01
N ASN A 153 38.17 11.07 -15.60
CA ASN A 153 38.50 12.47 -15.79
C ASN A 153 39.22 13.10 -14.59
N LYS A 154 39.46 12.34 -13.51
CA LYS A 154 40.12 12.76 -12.27
C LYS A 154 39.51 14.06 -11.72
N LEU A 155 38.18 14.08 -11.59
CA LEU A 155 37.41 15.25 -11.13
C LEU A 155 37.55 15.37 -9.60
N PRO A 156 38.13 16.47 -9.07
CA PRO A 156 38.26 16.69 -7.64
C PRO A 156 36.96 17.21 -7.02
N GLY A 157 36.84 17.14 -5.71
CA GLY A 157 35.74 17.75 -4.95
C GLY A 157 34.37 17.07 -5.13
N LEU A 158 34.30 15.92 -5.82
CA LEU A 158 33.10 15.13 -5.99
C LEU A 158 33.21 13.86 -5.16
N HIS A 159 32.27 13.68 -4.25
CA HIS A 159 32.30 12.62 -3.26
C HIS A 159 30.95 11.88 -3.19
N PHE A 160 31.01 10.63 -2.76
CA PHE A 160 29.84 9.83 -2.48
C PHE A 160 29.69 9.57 -0.99
N LEU A 161 28.46 9.72 -0.51
CA LEU A 161 28.06 9.25 0.80
C LEU A 161 27.07 8.10 0.59
N GLU A 162 27.29 6.98 1.29
CA GLU A 162 26.33 5.88 1.25
C GLU A 162 25.09 6.21 2.07
N GLU A 163 23.93 6.15 1.42
CA GLU A 163 22.62 6.34 2.04
C GLU A 163 21.71 5.15 1.75
N SER A 164 20.80 4.88 2.67
CA SER A 164 19.77 3.88 2.48
C SER A 164 18.70 4.40 1.52
N LYS A 165 18.42 3.66 0.45
CA LYS A 165 17.31 3.90 -0.47
C LYS A 165 16.23 2.85 -0.27
N ARG A 166 15.02 3.29 0.07
CA ARG A 166 13.85 2.43 0.14
C ARG A 166 13.36 2.10 -1.27
N TYR A 167 13.07 0.84 -1.49
CA TYR A 167 12.60 0.32 -2.76
C TYR A 167 11.36 -0.56 -2.57
N TYR A 168 10.28 -0.23 -3.27
CA TYR A 168 9.03 -0.98 -3.29
C TYR A 168 9.04 -1.87 -4.53
N THR A 169 9.26 -3.17 -4.30
CA THR A 169 9.59 -4.15 -5.34
C THR A 169 8.50 -4.31 -6.38
N LYS A 170 7.23 -4.18 -5.97
CA LYS A 170 6.06 -4.38 -6.82
C LYS A 170 5.38 -3.06 -7.26
N LYS A 171 6.12 -1.95 -7.20
CA LYS A 171 5.65 -0.62 -7.62
C LYS A 171 4.32 -0.25 -6.92
N ARG A 172 3.19 -0.24 -7.67
CA ARG A 172 1.87 0.21 -7.19
C ARG A 172 1.17 -0.79 -6.26
N THR A 173 1.64 -2.05 -6.22
CA THR A 173 0.98 -3.10 -5.43
C THR A 173 0.99 -2.76 -3.95
N ALA A 174 -0.18 -2.79 -3.32
CA ALA A 174 -0.41 -2.45 -1.92
C ALA A 174 0.08 -1.05 -1.51
N ALA A 175 0.15 -0.10 -2.46
CA ALA A 175 0.76 1.21 -2.25
C ALA A 175 0.21 1.96 -1.05
N GLN A 176 -1.12 2.05 -0.88
CA GLN A 176 -1.74 2.75 0.24
C GLN A 176 -1.58 2.00 1.57
N ILE A 177 -1.32 0.69 1.53
CA ILE A 177 -1.06 -0.11 2.72
C ILE A 177 0.40 0.06 3.14
N LEU A 178 1.34 -0.13 2.22
CA LEU A 178 2.77 0.04 2.49
C LEU A 178 3.08 1.48 2.88
N GLY A 179 2.50 2.42 2.15
CA GLY A 179 2.84 3.83 2.26
C GLY A 179 4.18 4.13 1.60
N PHE A 180 4.83 5.20 2.06
CA PHE A 180 6.12 5.65 1.55
C PHE A 180 6.89 6.41 2.62
N ILE A 181 8.20 6.59 2.37
CA ILE A 181 9.10 7.35 3.22
C ILE A 181 9.47 8.68 2.58
N GLY A 182 9.78 9.67 3.41
CA GLY A 182 10.38 10.94 2.99
C GLY A 182 11.88 10.83 2.74
N THR A 183 12.48 11.95 2.32
CA THR A 183 13.93 12.06 2.03
C THR A 183 14.82 11.81 3.24
N ASP A 184 14.29 11.98 4.46
CA ASP A 184 15.03 11.80 5.72
C ASP A 184 14.82 10.42 6.35
N ASP A 185 14.33 9.45 5.55
CA ASP A 185 14.07 8.09 5.98
C ASP A 185 13.02 8.00 7.10
N VAL A 186 12.01 8.87 7.04
CA VAL A 186 10.85 8.88 7.94
C VAL A 186 9.63 8.40 7.18
N GLY A 187 8.90 7.45 7.76
CA GLY A 187 7.63 6.97 7.21
C GLY A 187 6.57 8.09 7.20
N LEU A 188 5.92 8.33 6.06
CA LEU A 188 4.94 9.40 5.89
C LEU A 188 3.51 8.90 5.75
N SER A 189 3.31 7.64 5.37
CA SER A 189 1.98 7.02 5.27
C SER A 189 2.05 5.50 5.43
N GLY A 190 0.91 4.84 5.57
CA GLY A 190 0.77 3.39 5.62
C GLY A 190 1.58 2.73 6.74
N ILE A 191 2.02 1.50 6.50
CA ILE A 191 2.85 0.71 7.43
C ILE A 191 4.20 1.38 7.69
N GLU A 192 4.76 2.07 6.68
CA GLU A 192 6.02 2.83 6.87
C GLU A 192 5.89 3.91 7.96
N TYR A 193 4.73 4.58 8.05
CA TYR A 193 4.43 5.53 9.12
C TYR A 193 4.09 4.82 10.42
N GLN A 194 3.21 3.83 10.39
CA GLN A 194 2.70 3.13 11.58
C GLN A 194 3.80 2.40 12.35
N LEU A 195 4.76 1.80 11.63
CA LEU A 195 5.88 1.06 12.21
C LEU A 195 7.22 1.79 12.01
N ASN A 196 7.20 3.14 11.91
CA ASN A 196 8.41 3.89 11.66
C ASN A 196 9.54 3.55 12.63
N ASP A 197 9.26 3.49 13.93
CA ASP A 197 10.26 3.25 14.98
C ASP A 197 10.80 1.80 14.98
N VAL A 198 10.02 0.85 14.45
CA VAL A 198 10.42 -0.54 14.31
C VAL A 198 11.27 -0.74 13.05
N LEU A 199 10.85 -0.10 11.96
CA LEU A 199 11.50 -0.23 10.65
C LEU A 199 12.77 0.62 10.54
N LYS A 200 12.81 1.79 11.17
CA LYS A 200 13.95 2.69 11.16
C LYS A 200 14.93 2.28 12.26
N GLY A 201 16.12 1.86 11.88
CA GLY A 201 17.19 1.59 12.85
C GLY A 201 17.65 2.86 13.57
N LYS A 202 18.39 2.66 14.64
CA LYS A 202 19.03 3.78 15.34
C LYS A 202 20.22 4.26 14.52
N ASP A 203 20.23 5.56 14.18
CA ASP A 203 21.37 6.16 13.52
C ASP A 203 22.62 6.01 14.40
N THR A 204 23.72 5.51 13.83
CA THR A 204 24.99 5.41 14.53
C THR A 204 25.85 6.60 14.20
N LYS A 205 26.22 7.37 15.21
CA LYS A 205 27.12 8.52 15.06
C LYS A 205 28.55 8.06 15.25
N TYR A 206 29.40 8.41 14.30
CA TYR A 206 30.84 8.21 14.36
C TYR A 206 31.56 9.54 14.26
N SER A 207 32.58 9.71 15.05
CA SER A 207 33.50 10.84 14.89
C SER A 207 34.74 10.33 14.14
N LEU A 208 34.91 10.78 12.92
CA LEU A 208 36.07 10.48 12.06
C LEU A 208 37.13 11.57 12.22
N MET A 209 38.42 11.18 12.29
CA MET A 209 39.49 12.13 12.17
C MET A 209 39.62 12.62 10.72
N VAL A 210 39.59 13.92 10.56
CA VAL A 210 39.78 14.62 9.28
C VAL A 210 41.01 15.53 9.35
N ASP A 211 41.69 15.68 8.23
CA ASP A 211 42.79 16.65 8.12
C ASP A 211 42.28 18.11 7.99
N ALA A 212 43.17 19.05 7.93
CA ALA A 212 42.82 20.46 7.76
C ALA A 212 42.10 20.77 6.45
N ALA A 213 42.12 19.88 5.48
CA ALA A 213 41.37 19.93 4.23
C ALA A 213 40.02 19.15 4.30
N GLY A 214 39.68 18.58 5.46
CA GLY A 214 38.47 17.79 5.65
C GLY A 214 38.54 16.39 5.07
N GLN A 215 39.73 15.89 4.67
CA GLN A 215 39.91 14.57 4.16
C GLN A 215 40.07 13.56 5.30
N GLN A 216 39.44 12.41 5.18
CA GLN A 216 39.54 11.35 6.17
C GLN A 216 40.98 10.85 6.30
N ILE A 217 41.54 10.92 7.52
CA ILE A 217 42.84 10.34 7.81
C ILE A 217 42.67 8.83 7.95
N LEU A 218 43.33 8.06 7.07
CA LEU A 218 43.34 6.61 7.10
C LEU A 218 43.81 6.11 8.48
N GLY A 219 42.94 5.38 9.18
CA GLY A 219 43.20 4.81 10.53
C GLY A 219 42.74 5.68 11.70
N GLY A 220 42.16 6.84 11.44
CA GLY A 220 41.73 7.80 12.48
C GLY A 220 40.30 7.59 13.03
N LEU A 221 39.92 6.38 13.37
CA LEU A 221 38.72 6.14 14.15
C LEU A 221 39.01 6.40 15.64
N VAL A 222 38.34 7.42 16.21
CA VAL A 222 38.55 7.88 17.58
C VAL A 222 38.12 6.85 18.66
N ASN A 223 37.41 5.79 18.24
CA ASN A 223 36.98 4.72 19.15
C ASN A 223 37.22 3.33 18.54
N ASP A 224 37.95 2.46 19.26
CA ASP A 224 38.15 1.04 18.93
C ASP A 224 36.87 0.22 18.71
N LYS A 225 35.74 0.70 19.25
CA LYS A 225 34.40 0.15 19.00
C LYS A 225 33.93 0.34 17.56
N ALA A 226 34.44 1.33 16.83
CA ALA A 226 34.03 1.60 15.47
C ALA A 226 34.57 0.58 14.44
N GLN A 227 35.73 -0.04 14.69
CA GLN A 227 36.26 -1.10 13.83
C GLN A 227 35.47 -2.41 13.92
N SER A 228 34.86 -2.71 15.07
CA SER A 228 33.98 -3.88 15.24
C SER A 228 32.58 -3.67 14.68
N VAL A 229 32.13 -2.40 14.55
CA VAL A 229 30.80 -2.02 14.06
C VAL A 229 30.74 -1.94 12.53
N GLN A 230 31.84 -1.66 11.84
CA GLN A 230 31.89 -1.71 10.36
C GLN A 230 31.59 -3.12 9.80
N LYS A 231 31.68 -4.19 10.61
CA LYS A 231 31.43 -5.57 10.19
C LYS A 231 30.04 -6.12 10.52
N LYS A 232 29.26 -5.49 11.37
CA LYS A 232 27.85 -5.88 11.62
C LYS A 232 26.95 -4.80 11.08
N GLN A 233 26.54 -4.90 9.80
CA GLN A 233 25.30 -4.27 9.36
C GLN A 233 24.21 -4.73 10.34
N GLU A 234 23.73 -3.81 11.17
CA GLU A 234 22.63 -4.10 12.09
C GLU A 234 21.42 -4.50 11.24
N GLN A 235 21.15 -5.80 11.18
CA GLN A 235 19.96 -6.27 10.49
C GLN A 235 18.77 -5.82 11.30
N LEU A 236 17.81 -5.18 10.63
CA LEU A 236 16.59 -4.69 11.27
C LEU A 236 15.46 -5.71 11.18
N PRO A 237 14.44 -5.58 12.03
CA PRO A 237 13.31 -6.50 12.03
C PRO A 237 12.63 -6.61 10.66
N THR A 238 12.09 -7.78 10.36
CA THR A 238 11.25 -8.03 9.19
C THR A 238 9.79 -8.03 9.61
N VAL A 239 8.98 -7.19 8.95
CA VAL A 239 7.53 -7.11 9.16
C VAL A 239 6.83 -8.00 8.14
N TYR A 240 6.12 -9.01 8.61
CA TYR A 240 5.25 -9.86 7.81
C TYR A 240 3.84 -9.33 7.86
N LEU A 241 3.24 -9.08 6.70
CA LEU A 241 1.85 -8.66 6.59
C LEU A 241 0.94 -9.89 6.44
N THR A 242 -0.36 -9.72 6.72
CA THR A 242 -1.38 -10.74 6.44
C THR A 242 -1.74 -10.80 4.96
N LEU A 243 -1.30 -9.81 4.17
CA LEU A 243 -1.56 -9.73 2.74
C LEU A 243 -1.05 -10.96 2.00
N ASP A 244 -1.87 -11.47 1.11
CA ASP A 244 -1.50 -12.46 0.12
C ASP A 244 -1.23 -11.76 -1.20
N SER A 245 0.02 -11.73 -1.65
CA SER A 245 0.43 -11.00 -2.85
C SER A 245 -0.34 -11.40 -4.10
N LYS A 246 -0.77 -12.65 -4.22
CA LYS A 246 -1.56 -13.12 -5.37
C LYS A 246 -2.98 -12.59 -5.31
N MET A 247 -3.62 -12.65 -4.13
CA MET A 247 -4.95 -12.07 -3.93
C MET A 247 -4.94 -10.55 -4.13
N GLN A 248 -3.90 -9.89 -3.61
CA GLN A 248 -3.70 -8.44 -3.77
C GLN A 248 -3.60 -8.05 -5.24
N TYR A 249 -2.80 -8.79 -6.01
CA TYR A 249 -2.65 -8.55 -7.44
C TYR A 249 -3.98 -8.69 -8.20
N VAL A 250 -4.71 -9.81 -7.98
CA VAL A 250 -6.01 -10.04 -8.61
C VAL A 250 -7.01 -8.95 -8.24
N LEU A 251 -7.01 -8.53 -6.97
CA LEU A 251 -7.89 -7.47 -6.49
C LEU A 251 -7.57 -6.12 -7.16
N GLU A 252 -6.31 -5.76 -7.26
CA GLU A 252 -5.87 -4.50 -7.87
C GLU A 252 -6.14 -4.45 -9.37
N ASP A 253 -5.89 -5.54 -10.07
CA ASP A 253 -6.18 -5.69 -11.50
C ASP A 253 -7.67 -5.52 -11.77
N ALA A 254 -8.52 -6.19 -10.98
CA ALA A 254 -9.97 -6.03 -11.04
C ALA A 254 -10.43 -4.59 -10.77
N MET A 255 -9.75 -3.87 -9.85
CA MET A 255 -10.07 -2.47 -9.55
C MET A 255 -9.62 -1.52 -10.67
N ASP A 256 -8.48 -1.76 -11.31
CA ASP A 256 -8.02 -0.99 -12.46
C ASP A 256 -8.99 -1.16 -13.64
N ASP A 257 -9.41 -2.37 -13.91
CA ASP A 257 -10.39 -2.71 -14.94
C ASP A 257 -11.77 -2.08 -14.65
N ALA A 258 -12.18 -2.10 -13.38
CA ALA A 258 -13.41 -1.44 -12.94
C ALA A 258 -13.40 0.07 -13.20
N ILE A 259 -12.32 0.76 -12.86
CA ILE A 259 -12.17 2.20 -13.13
C ILE A 259 -12.16 2.47 -14.64
N ALA A 260 -11.45 1.66 -15.42
CA ALA A 260 -11.39 1.82 -16.87
C ALA A 260 -12.77 1.66 -17.54
N ARG A 261 -13.60 0.71 -17.08
CA ARG A 261 -14.93 0.44 -17.62
C ARG A 261 -15.99 1.43 -17.16
N THR A 262 -15.95 1.84 -15.89
CA THR A 262 -17.01 2.64 -15.29
C THR A 262 -16.69 4.13 -15.19
N HIS A 263 -15.46 4.52 -15.47
CA HIS A 263 -14.96 5.88 -15.24
C HIS A 263 -15.30 6.44 -13.86
N ALA A 264 -15.35 5.55 -12.85
CA ALA A 264 -15.64 5.94 -11.48
C ALA A 264 -14.56 6.88 -10.94
N LYS A 265 -14.97 7.86 -10.15
CA LYS A 265 -14.07 8.83 -9.52
C LYS A 265 -13.09 8.17 -8.56
N GLY A 266 -13.52 7.10 -7.90
CA GLY A 266 -12.72 6.34 -6.96
C GLY A 266 -13.29 4.95 -6.74
N ALA A 267 -12.49 4.10 -6.10
CA ALA A 267 -12.91 2.78 -5.73
C ALA A 267 -12.18 2.28 -4.47
N ALA A 268 -12.81 1.36 -3.75
CA ALA A 268 -12.19 0.61 -2.66
C ALA A 268 -12.67 -0.85 -2.69
N ALA A 269 -11.75 -1.77 -2.42
CA ALA A 269 -12.10 -3.17 -2.21
C ALA A 269 -11.24 -3.79 -1.11
N ILE A 270 -11.83 -4.71 -0.34
CA ILE A 270 -11.18 -5.35 0.81
C ILE A 270 -11.55 -6.82 0.80
N ILE A 271 -10.56 -7.69 1.02
CA ILE A 271 -10.74 -9.13 1.26
C ILE A 271 -10.28 -9.42 2.68
N MET A 272 -11.13 -10.06 3.46
CA MET A 272 -10.89 -10.38 4.88
C MET A 272 -11.24 -11.83 5.16
N ASP A 273 -10.43 -12.48 5.99
CA ASP A 273 -10.82 -13.76 6.60
C ASP A 273 -11.85 -13.49 7.72
N PRO A 274 -13.09 -13.96 7.59
CA PRO A 274 -14.14 -13.65 8.56
C PRO A 274 -13.95 -14.29 9.94
N TYR A 275 -13.08 -15.30 10.07
CA TYR A 275 -12.85 -16.00 11.35
C TYR A 275 -11.62 -15.52 12.10
N THR A 276 -10.63 -14.94 11.42
CA THR A 276 -9.40 -14.46 12.05
C THR A 276 -9.34 -12.94 12.13
N GLY A 277 -9.96 -12.23 11.19
CA GLY A 277 -9.83 -10.79 11.05
C GLY A 277 -8.64 -10.35 10.19
N GLU A 278 -7.90 -11.29 9.61
CA GLU A 278 -6.79 -10.99 8.70
C GLU A 278 -7.27 -10.28 7.44
N ILE A 279 -6.63 -9.17 7.10
CA ILE A 279 -6.81 -8.52 5.80
C ILE A 279 -5.89 -9.22 4.80
N LEU A 280 -6.51 -9.91 3.84
CA LEU A 280 -5.81 -10.71 2.82
C LEU A 280 -5.49 -9.90 1.56
N GLY A 281 -6.28 -8.87 1.31
CA GLY A 281 -6.10 -7.93 0.22
C GLY A 281 -6.89 -6.65 0.47
N MET A 282 -6.35 -5.51 0.05
CA MET A 282 -7.00 -4.21 0.17
C MET A 282 -6.50 -3.28 -0.94
N ALA A 283 -7.41 -2.74 -1.73
CA ALA A 283 -7.11 -1.86 -2.85
C ALA A 283 -7.91 -0.57 -2.78
N SER A 284 -7.31 0.52 -3.19
CA SER A 284 -7.94 1.84 -3.31
C SER A 284 -7.57 2.48 -4.64
N ARG A 285 -8.50 3.26 -5.21
CA ARG A 285 -8.27 4.02 -6.45
C ARG A 285 -8.71 5.48 -6.27
N PRO A 286 -7.98 6.44 -6.86
CA PRO A 286 -6.72 6.28 -7.59
C PRO A 286 -5.59 5.72 -6.73
N THR A 287 -4.54 5.17 -7.36
CA THR A 287 -3.35 4.64 -6.69
C THR A 287 -2.08 5.34 -7.18
N PHE A 288 -0.93 5.01 -6.57
CA PHE A 288 0.36 5.62 -6.88
C PHE A 288 1.49 4.60 -6.83
N ASP A 289 2.67 4.98 -7.34
CA ASP A 289 3.90 4.22 -7.15
C ASP A 289 4.69 4.84 -5.98
N PRO A 290 4.88 4.14 -4.85
CA PRO A 290 5.61 4.64 -3.71
C PRO A 290 7.06 5.04 -4.02
N ASN A 291 7.68 4.42 -5.03
CA ASN A 291 9.02 4.80 -5.49
C ASN A 291 9.05 6.20 -6.13
N ASN A 292 7.90 6.73 -6.56
CA ASN A 292 7.75 8.00 -7.25
C ASN A 292 6.55 8.81 -6.71
N PHE A 293 6.27 8.73 -5.41
CA PHE A 293 5.06 9.28 -4.79
C PHE A 293 4.83 10.78 -5.10
N ASN A 294 5.90 11.55 -5.27
CA ASN A 294 5.85 12.98 -5.58
C ASN A 294 5.30 13.33 -6.98
N LYS A 295 5.11 12.32 -7.86
CA LYS A 295 4.49 12.49 -9.19
C LYS A 295 2.97 12.32 -9.17
N TYR A 296 2.39 11.99 -8.02
CA TYR A 296 0.98 11.67 -7.84
C TYR A 296 0.30 12.69 -6.93
N SER A 297 -1.01 12.84 -7.09
CA SER A 297 -1.81 13.70 -6.23
C SER A 297 -1.91 13.12 -4.81
N GLN A 298 -2.11 13.98 -3.82
CA GLN A 298 -2.33 13.56 -2.43
C GLN A 298 -3.56 12.66 -2.26
N GLU A 299 -4.59 12.83 -3.10
CA GLU A 299 -5.76 11.96 -3.10
C GLU A 299 -5.39 10.49 -3.37
N SER A 300 -4.37 10.25 -4.21
CA SER A 300 -3.90 8.90 -4.53
C SER A 300 -3.24 8.18 -3.34
N TRP A 301 -2.75 8.93 -2.35
CA TRP A 301 -2.11 8.36 -1.16
C TRP A 301 -3.12 7.87 -0.13
N ASN A 302 -4.36 8.38 -0.20
CA ASN A 302 -5.41 8.04 0.76
C ASN A 302 -5.92 6.61 0.55
N ASN A 303 -5.99 5.85 1.62
CA ASN A 303 -6.60 4.54 1.62
C ASN A 303 -8.11 4.65 1.85
N LYS A 304 -8.88 4.75 0.76
CA LYS A 304 -10.34 4.90 0.81
C LYS A 304 -11.05 3.76 1.57
N ALA A 305 -10.42 2.59 1.69
CA ALA A 305 -10.98 1.47 2.43
C ALA A 305 -11.19 1.76 3.93
N VAL A 306 -10.33 2.63 4.50
CA VAL A 306 -10.36 3.01 5.92
C VAL A 306 -10.71 4.48 6.15
N SER A 307 -10.44 5.36 5.17
CA SER A 307 -10.60 6.82 5.34
C SER A 307 -11.84 7.41 4.69
N MET A 308 -12.47 6.72 3.73
CA MET A 308 -13.67 7.25 3.08
C MET A 308 -14.91 6.95 3.93
N ILE A 309 -15.67 7.99 4.26
CA ILE A 309 -16.98 7.84 4.89
C ILE A 309 -18.08 8.02 3.85
N TYR A 310 -19.08 7.16 3.89
CA TYR A 310 -20.23 7.18 2.97
C TYR A 310 -21.47 6.57 3.60
N GLU A 311 -22.64 6.84 3.06
CA GLU A 311 -23.88 6.16 3.45
C GLU A 311 -23.91 4.75 2.83
N PRO A 312 -24.02 3.67 3.65
CA PRO A 312 -23.91 2.30 3.15
C PRO A 312 -25.07 1.88 2.25
N GLY A 313 -26.22 2.52 2.39
CA GLY A 313 -27.43 2.13 1.71
C GLY A 313 -27.83 0.69 2.02
N SER A 314 -28.32 -0.03 1.01
CA SER A 314 -28.92 -1.37 1.20
C SER A 314 -27.93 -2.45 1.72
N VAL A 315 -26.63 -2.24 1.74
CA VAL A 315 -25.70 -3.20 2.40
C VAL A 315 -25.81 -3.16 3.93
N PHE A 316 -26.50 -2.15 4.48
CA PHE A 316 -26.80 -2.05 5.91
C PHE A 316 -28.02 -2.89 6.34
N LYS A 317 -28.92 -3.22 5.40
CA LYS A 317 -30.17 -3.95 5.69
C LYS A 317 -29.97 -5.30 6.40
N PRO A 318 -29.00 -6.16 6.04
CA PRO A 318 -28.72 -7.38 6.80
C PRO A 318 -28.42 -7.12 8.28
N ILE A 319 -27.75 -6.00 8.59
CA ILE A 319 -27.41 -5.62 9.96
C ILE A 319 -28.66 -5.24 10.73
N VAL A 320 -29.55 -4.41 10.13
CA VAL A 320 -30.88 -4.06 10.72
C VAL A 320 -31.76 -5.30 10.85
N GLY A 321 -31.69 -6.22 9.88
CA GLY A 321 -32.38 -7.51 9.97
C GLY A 321 -31.90 -8.34 11.16
N CYS A 322 -30.59 -8.39 11.41
CA CYS A 322 -30.03 -9.05 12.59
C CYS A 322 -30.52 -8.42 13.91
N MET A 323 -30.71 -7.09 13.95
CA MET A 323 -31.28 -6.39 15.12
C MET A 323 -32.69 -6.91 15.41
N GLY A 324 -33.55 -6.93 14.39
CA GLY A 324 -34.92 -7.39 14.53
C GLY A 324 -35.06 -8.86 14.91
N LEU A 325 -34.19 -9.73 14.35
CA LEU A 325 -34.10 -11.15 14.72
C LEU A 325 -33.64 -11.34 16.16
N THR A 326 -32.64 -10.55 16.61
CA THR A 326 -32.09 -10.64 17.96
C THR A 326 -33.10 -10.18 19.01
N GLU A 327 -33.87 -9.14 18.71
CA GLU A 327 -34.95 -8.63 19.60
C GLU A 327 -36.22 -9.51 19.56
N GLY A 328 -36.26 -10.54 18.68
CA GLY A 328 -37.46 -11.37 18.50
C GLY A 328 -38.66 -10.64 17.90
N ILE A 329 -38.45 -9.45 17.33
CA ILE A 329 -39.51 -8.67 16.65
C ILE A 329 -39.92 -9.32 15.37
N ILE A 330 -38.96 -9.98 14.70
CA ILE A 330 -39.17 -10.69 13.44
C ILE A 330 -38.57 -12.08 13.46
N SER A 331 -39.08 -12.92 12.55
CA SER A 331 -38.50 -14.16 12.06
C SER A 331 -38.32 -14.07 10.54
N PRO A 332 -37.62 -15.00 9.89
CA PRO A 332 -37.52 -15.02 8.42
C PRO A 332 -38.87 -15.09 7.70
N ASN A 333 -39.91 -15.61 8.37
CA ASN A 333 -41.24 -15.78 7.84
C ASN A 333 -42.24 -14.70 8.28
N THR A 334 -41.84 -13.73 9.08
CA THR A 334 -42.70 -12.60 9.46
C THR A 334 -43.16 -11.83 8.24
N ILE A 335 -44.47 -11.65 8.10
CA ILE A 335 -45.09 -11.02 6.93
C ILE A 335 -45.07 -9.52 7.05
N PHE A 336 -44.64 -8.86 5.97
CA PHE A 336 -44.66 -7.42 5.78
C PHE A 336 -45.55 -7.07 4.60
N ASN A 337 -46.22 -5.90 4.69
CA ASN A 337 -46.96 -5.35 3.57
C ASN A 337 -46.05 -4.42 2.75
N ASP A 338 -45.69 -4.86 1.55
CA ASP A 338 -44.93 -4.07 0.60
C ASP A 338 -45.85 -3.41 -0.43
N ALA A 339 -46.20 -2.16 -0.18
CA ALA A 339 -47.09 -1.35 -1.05
C ALA A 339 -46.31 -0.55 -2.12
N GLY A 340 -44.99 -0.81 -2.31
CA GLY A 340 -44.15 -0.06 -3.25
C GLY A 340 -43.62 1.25 -2.71
N SER A 341 -44.37 1.89 -1.80
CA SER A 341 -43.97 3.10 -1.08
C SER A 341 -44.60 3.15 0.32
N ILE A 342 -43.97 3.89 1.21
CA ILE A 342 -44.46 4.13 2.58
C ILE A 342 -44.26 5.59 2.97
N ARG A 343 -45.29 6.20 3.57
CA ARG A 343 -45.23 7.56 4.10
C ARG A 343 -44.87 7.53 5.58
N ILE A 344 -43.81 8.26 5.96
CA ILE A 344 -43.41 8.49 7.34
C ILE A 344 -43.35 10.02 7.54
N ALA A 345 -44.24 10.54 8.36
CA ALA A 345 -44.44 11.99 8.53
C ALA A 345 -44.65 12.70 7.17
N ASP A 346 -43.75 13.62 6.82
CA ASP A 346 -43.77 14.39 5.57
C ASP A 346 -43.02 13.73 4.42
N ARG A 347 -42.27 12.62 4.67
CA ARG A 347 -41.47 11.92 3.65
C ARG A 347 -42.19 10.70 3.10
N ILE A 348 -42.01 10.46 1.81
CA ILE A 348 -42.40 9.23 1.15
C ILE A 348 -41.16 8.48 0.73
N ILE A 349 -41.02 7.23 1.18
CA ILE A 349 -39.91 6.36 0.85
C ILE A 349 -40.43 5.30 -0.14
N HIS A 350 -39.81 5.22 -1.30
CA HIS A 350 -40.16 4.30 -2.38
C HIS A 350 -39.22 3.08 -2.40
N ASN A 351 -39.71 1.95 -2.91
CA ASN A 351 -38.84 0.90 -3.39
C ASN A 351 -38.00 1.41 -4.59
N TRP A 352 -36.90 0.74 -4.86
CA TRP A 352 -35.95 1.15 -5.93
C TRP A 352 -36.58 1.13 -7.34
N ASP A 353 -37.60 0.26 -7.57
CA ASP A 353 -38.36 0.12 -8.81
C ASP A 353 -39.75 0.79 -8.76
N GLY A 354 -40.12 1.30 -7.58
CA GLY A 354 -41.43 1.90 -7.35
C GLY A 354 -42.58 0.90 -7.20
N GLU A 355 -42.32 -0.41 -7.40
CA GLU A 355 -43.33 -1.46 -7.36
C GLU A 355 -43.46 -2.11 -5.96
N GLY A 356 -44.63 -2.65 -5.67
CA GLY A 356 -44.91 -3.38 -4.43
C GLY A 356 -45.25 -4.84 -4.69
N LEU A 357 -44.73 -5.73 -3.82
CA LEU A 357 -44.99 -7.16 -3.92
C LEU A 357 -46.19 -7.66 -3.04
N GLY A 358 -46.85 -6.71 -2.36
CA GLY A 358 -47.95 -7.05 -1.44
C GLY A 358 -47.44 -7.68 -0.12
N TYR A 359 -48.15 -8.69 0.37
CA TYR A 359 -47.81 -9.37 1.63
C TYR A 359 -46.71 -10.41 1.40
N VAL A 360 -45.49 -10.12 1.88
CA VAL A 360 -44.31 -10.99 1.67
C VAL A 360 -43.57 -11.26 2.97
N PRO A 361 -42.88 -12.41 3.12
CA PRO A 361 -42.09 -12.71 4.29
C PRO A 361 -40.82 -11.89 4.33
N PHE A 362 -40.26 -11.67 5.53
CA PHE A 362 -39.02 -10.88 5.75
C PHE A 362 -37.86 -11.40 4.89
N SER A 363 -37.76 -12.71 4.68
CA SER A 363 -36.74 -13.26 3.78
C SER A 363 -36.82 -12.71 2.35
N THR A 364 -38.03 -12.35 1.87
CA THR A 364 -38.26 -11.70 0.58
C THR A 364 -37.83 -10.20 0.63
N ILE A 365 -38.04 -9.51 1.77
CA ILE A 365 -37.59 -8.15 1.98
C ILE A 365 -36.06 -8.05 1.79
N ILE A 366 -35.30 -8.96 2.40
CA ILE A 366 -33.83 -9.02 2.24
C ILE A 366 -33.47 -9.41 0.80
N LYS A 367 -34.12 -10.46 0.24
CA LYS A 367 -33.85 -11.03 -1.09
C LYS A 367 -33.92 -9.97 -2.20
N PHE A 368 -34.97 -9.16 -2.23
CA PHE A 368 -35.20 -8.14 -3.25
C PHE A 368 -34.84 -6.72 -2.79
N SER A 369 -34.28 -6.59 -1.57
CA SER A 369 -33.83 -5.29 -1.05
C SER A 369 -34.96 -4.27 -0.90
N ILE A 370 -36.14 -4.72 -0.48
CA ILE A 370 -37.36 -3.92 -0.37
C ILE A 370 -37.19 -2.85 0.73
N ASN A 371 -37.43 -1.58 0.40
CA ASN A 371 -37.28 -0.48 1.34
C ASN A 371 -38.46 -0.42 2.32
N THR A 372 -39.68 -0.57 1.85
CA THR A 372 -40.90 -0.44 2.66
C THR A 372 -40.91 -1.39 3.86
N GLY A 373 -40.50 -2.65 3.66
CA GLY A 373 -40.41 -3.63 4.75
C GLY A 373 -39.32 -3.30 5.76
N MET A 374 -38.18 -2.77 5.30
CA MET A 374 -37.11 -2.34 6.19
C MET A 374 -37.49 -1.11 7.01
N VAL A 375 -38.21 -0.17 6.43
CA VAL A 375 -38.77 1.00 7.14
C VAL A 375 -39.71 0.54 8.25
N GLN A 376 -40.66 -0.40 7.97
CA GLN A 376 -41.56 -0.96 8.98
C GLN A 376 -40.78 -1.60 10.14
N LEU A 377 -39.71 -2.38 9.82
CA LEU A 377 -38.84 -2.95 10.83
C LEU A 377 -38.09 -1.87 11.64
N GLY A 378 -37.52 -0.85 10.96
CA GLY A 378 -36.83 0.24 11.61
C GLY A 378 -37.73 1.02 12.60
N MET A 379 -38.97 1.31 12.18
CA MET A 379 -39.97 1.96 13.03
C MET A 379 -40.31 1.10 14.26
N SER A 380 -40.39 -0.22 14.08
CA SER A 380 -40.64 -1.17 15.19
C SER A 380 -39.45 -1.28 16.16
N LEU A 381 -38.21 -1.12 15.69
CA LEU A 381 -37.01 -1.07 16.51
C LEU A 381 -36.86 0.24 17.28
N GLY A 382 -37.15 1.36 16.62
CA GLY A 382 -36.97 2.71 17.16
C GLY A 382 -35.50 3.17 17.18
N ALA A 383 -35.30 4.46 17.41
CA ALA A 383 -33.99 5.12 17.35
C ALA A 383 -32.97 4.51 18.32
N ASP A 384 -33.37 4.28 19.58
CA ASP A 384 -32.45 3.81 20.63
C ASP A 384 -31.86 2.44 20.30
N ARG A 385 -32.69 1.46 19.84
CA ARG A 385 -32.20 0.14 19.45
C ARG A 385 -31.34 0.19 18.20
N LEU A 386 -31.79 0.92 17.15
CA LEU A 386 -31.00 1.08 15.93
C LEU A 386 -29.60 1.60 16.20
N ILE A 387 -29.46 2.67 16.98
CA ILE A 387 -28.15 3.26 17.31
C ILE A 387 -27.35 2.35 18.25
N SER A 388 -27.98 1.74 19.24
CA SER A 388 -27.31 0.83 20.19
C SER A 388 -26.70 -0.36 19.44
N TYR A 389 -27.47 -1.02 18.56
CA TYR A 389 -26.95 -2.11 17.75
C TYR A 389 -25.94 -1.65 16.70
N ALA A 390 -26.12 -0.51 16.06
CA ALA A 390 -25.11 0.04 15.16
C ALA A 390 -23.75 0.18 15.90
N LYS A 391 -23.75 0.74 17.10
CA LYS A 391 -22.55 0.79 17.97
C LYS A 391 -22.05 -0.60 18.34
N LYS A 392 -22.95 -1.54 18.65
CA LYS A 392 -22.59 -2.92 18.95
C LYS A 392 -21.90 -3.60 17.79
N PHE A 393 -22.33 -3.37 16.54
CA PHE A 393 -21.65 -3.81 15.31
C PHE A 393 -20.39 -3.01 14.97
N GLY A 394 -20.03 -2.01 15.77
CA GLY A 394 -18.78 -1.26 15.67
C GLY A 394 -18.83 -0.02 14.78
N PHE A 395 -20.00 0.42 14.34
CA PHE A 395 -20.15 1.69 13.62
C PHE A 395 -19.98 2.89 14.55
N GLY A 396 -19.53 4.01 14.01
CA GLY A 396 -19.27 5.25 14.76
C GLY A 396 -18.00 5.22 15.60
N SER A 397 -17.13 4.22 15.41
CA SER A 397 -15.83 4.09 16.07
C SER A 397 -14.83 3.41 15.15
N PRO A 398 -13.53 3.73 15.25
CA PRO A 398 -12.51 3.04 14.48
C PRO A 398 -12.55 1.53 14.72
N THR A 399 -12.20 0.75 13.71
CA THR A 399 -12.08 -0.71 13.86
C THR A 399 -10.82 -1.10 14.64
N GLY A 400 -9.84 -0.20 14.68
CA GLY A 400 -8.53 -0.39 15.29
C GLY A 400 -7.57 -1.18 14.42
N ILE A 401 -7.77 -1.18 13.10
CA ILE A 401 -6.81 -1.77 12.15
C ILE A 401 -5.44 -1.12 12.29
N ASP A 402 -4.39 -1.87 12.00
CA ASP A 402 -2.99 -1.42 12.11
C ASP A 402 -2.57 -0.48 10.96
N LEU A 403 -3.45 0.44 10.57
CA LEU A 403 -3.21 1.44 9.52
C LEU A 403 -3.57 2.85 10.01
N PRO A 404 -2.81 3.87 9.61
CA PRO A 404 -3.13 5.26 9.96
C PRO A 404 -4.30 5.77 9.11
N GLY A 405 -4.94 6.85 9.60
CA GLY A 405 -5.98 7.56 8.86
C GLY A 405 -7.34 6.86 8.82
N GLU A 406 -7.61 5.99 9.79
CA GLU A 406 -8.93 5.37 9.93
C GLU A 406 -9.95 6.37 10.45
N GLU A 407 -11.07 6.50 9.72
CA GLU A 407 -12.19 7.37 10.07
C GLU A 407 -13.21 6.67 10.98
N HIS A 408 -13.86 7.46 11.83
CA HIS A 408 -14.83 6.96 12.82
C HIS A 408 -16.19 6.60 12.19
N GLY A 409 -16.55 7.26 11.08
CA GLY A 409 -17.93 7.32 10.62
C GLY A 409 -18.79 8.25 11.49
N ILE A 410 -20.06 8.37 11.15
CA ILE A 410 -21.00 9.29 11.83
C ILE A 410 -22.26 8.53 12.21
N LEU A 411 -22.61 8.57 13.49
CA LEU A 411 -23.88 8.10 14.04
C LEU A 411 -24.61 9.24 14.71
N TYR A 412 -25.92 9.31 14.51
CA TYR A 412 -26.76 10.29 15.19
C TYR A 412 -26.88 9.99 16.69
N ASN A 413 -27.18 11.05 17.45
CA ASN A 413 -27.70 10.88 18.80
C ASN A 413 -29.15 10.43 18.72
N PRO A 414 -29.53 9.27 19.30
CA PRO A 414 -30.89 8.73 19.19
C PRO A 414 -31.97 9.69 19.71
N LYS A 415 -31.64 10.55 20.70
CA LYS A 415 -32.58 11.55 21.27
C LYS A 415 -32.88 12.70 20.30
N MET A 416 -32.10 12.84 19.23
CA MET A 416 -32.27 13.91 18.21
C MET A 416 -32.85 13.36 16.91
N MET A 417 -33.15 12.07 16.85
CA MET A 417 -33.71 11.42 15.65
C MET A 417 -35.24 11.57 15.65
N TYR A 418 -35.75 12.00 14.52
CA TYR A 418 -37.20 12.02 14.23
C TYR A 418 -37.57 10.73 13.48
N GLU A 419 -38.87 10.46 13.33
CA GLU A 419 -39.37 9.27 12.62
C GLU A 419 -38.81 9.11 11.22
N PRO A 420 -38.66 10.15 10.37
CA PRO A 420 -38.01 10.03 9.07
C PRO A 420 -36.55 9.60 9.14
N ASP A 421 -35.81 10.00 10.18
CA ASP A 421 -34.40 9.63 10.36
C ASP A 421 -34.29 8.13 10.73
N VAL A 422 -35.19 7.63 11.56
CA VAL A 422 -35.31 6.22 11.92
C VAL A 422 -35.62 5.39 10.67
N ALA A 423 -36.58 5.85 9.86
CA ALA A 423 -37.00 5.18 8.63
C ALA A 423 -35.86 5.10 7.61
N THR A 424 -35.13 6.21 7.38
CA THR A 424 -34.01 6.26 6.43
C THR A 424 -32.82 5.47 6.92
N MET A 425 -32.50 5.49 8.23
CA MET A 425 -31.43 4.68 8.79
C MET A 425 -31.65 3.18 8.61
N ALA A 426 -32.91 2.72 8.67
CA ALA A 426 -33.24 1.33 8.45
C ALA A 426 -32.90 0.81 7.03
N ILE A 427 -32.80 1.71 6.06
CA ILE A 427 -32.35 1.41 4.69
C ILE A 427 -30.91 1.82 4.41
N GLY A 428 -30.18 2.28 5.46
CA GLY A 428 -28.75 2.62 5.39
C GLY A 428 -28.48 4.04 4.91
N GLN A 429 -29.40 4.96 5.03
CA GLN A 429 -29.23 6.40 4.83
C GLN A 429 -29.26 7.12 6.20
N GLY A 430 -28.67 8.32 6.28
CA GLY A 430 -28.57 9.01 7.56
C GLY A 430 -27.58 8.37 8.55
N ILE A 431 -26.69 7.53 8.08
CA ILE A 431 -25.53 6.95 8.79
C ILE A 431 -24.33 7.01 7.86
N ALA A 432 -23.18 7.48 8.34
CA ALA A 432 -21.95 7.47 7.55
C ALA A 432 -20.95 6.48 8.13
N VAL A 433 -20.42 5.60 7.27
CA VAL A 433 -19.56 4.47 7.64
C VAL A 433 -18.35 4.36 6.73
N THR A 434 -17.32 3.65 7.17
CA THR A 434 -16.19 3.30 6.28
C THR A 434 -16.41 1.92 5.65
N PRO A 435 -15.78 1.64 4.47
CA PRO A 435 -15.86 0.31 3.84
C PRO A 435 -15.43 -0.82 4.77
N ILE A 436 -14.37 -0.61 5.57
CA ILE A 436 -13.90 -1.64 6.50
C ILE A 436 -14.88 -1.89 7.64
N GLN A 437 -15.59 -0.87 8.13
CA GLN A 437 -16.65 -1.04 9.14
C GLN A 437 -17.77 -1.92 8.60
N VAL A 438 -18.21 -1.70 7.36
CA VAL A 438 -19.24 -2.52 6.71
C VAL A 438 -18.78 -3.96 6.57
N LEU A 439 -17.58 -4.18 6.01
CA LEU A 439 -17.06 -5.54 5.84
C LEU A 439 -16.92 -6.26 7.18
N ARG A 440 -16.38 -5.61 8.20
CA ARG A 440 -16.25 -6.13 9.56
C ARG A 440 -17.61 -6.58 10.16
N ALA A 441 -18.66 -5.76 9.97
CA ALA A 441 -20.00 -6.09 10.44
C ALA A 441 -20.59 -7.29 9.68
N ILE A 442 -20.36 -7.40 8.38
CA ILE A 442 -20.76 -8.57 7.58
C ILE A 442 -19.95 -9.82 7.95
N CYS A 443 -18.67 -9.67 8.30
CA CYS A 443 -17.86 -10.78 8.84
C CYS A 443 -18.45 -11.33 10.15
N ALA A 444 -19.03 -10.48 11.00
CA ALA A 444 -19.71 -10.95 12.20
C ALA A 444 -20.96 -11.82 11.88
N ILE A 445 -21.67 -11.52 10.77
CA ILE A 445 -22.73 -12.40 10.28
C ILE A 445 -22.14 -13.71 9.71
N ALA A 446 -21.04 -13.63 8.99
CA ALA A 446 -20.38 -14.77 8.37
C ALA A 446 -19.85 -15.78 9.39
N ASN A 447 -19.28 -15.32 10.51
CA ASN A 447 -18.55 -16.14 11.49
C ASN A 447 -19.40 -16.63 12.68
N GLY A 448 -20.70 -16.29 12.73
CA GLY A 448 -21.59 -16.72 13.81
C GLY A 448 -21.77 -15.72 14.94
N GLY A 449 -21.40 -14.46 14.76
CA GLY A 449 -21.71 -13.34 15.65
C GLY A 449 -20.53 -12.65 16.30
N GLU A 450 -19.30 -13.07 16.07
CA GLU A 450 -18.11 -12.45 16.64
C GLU A 450 -17.70 -11.19 15.85
N LEU A 451 -17.66 -10.04 16.51
CA LEU A 451 -17.07 -8.82 15.97
C LEU A 451 -15.56 -8.83 16.20
N LEU A 452 -14.78 -8.98 15.15
CA LEU A 452 -13.32 -9.09 15.22
C LEU A 452 -12.65 -7.73 15.04
N LYS A 453 -11.49 -7.54 15.64
CA LYS A 453 -10.56 -6.48 15.24
C LYS A 453 -9.85 -6.90 13.97
N PRO A 454 -9.98 -6.15 12.85
CA PRO A 454 -9.19 -6.42 11.65
C PRO A 454 -7.73 -6.07 11.89
N TYR A 455 -6.81 -6.83 11.28
CA TYR A 455 -5.38 -6.56 11.38
C TYR A 455 -4.65 -6.92 10.09
N ILE A 456 -3.50 -6.25 9.90
CA ILE A 456 -2.68 -6.40 8.70
C ILE A 456 -1.24 -6.81 9.03
N ILE A 457 -0.79 -6.61 10.26
CA ILE A 457 0.52 -7.04 10.74
C ILE A 457 0.39 -8.48 11.23
N LYS A 458 0.95 -9.45 10.47
CA LYS A 458 0.93 -10.86 10.83
C LYS A 458 1.94 -11.17 11.93
N LYS A 459 3.18 -10.70 11.76
CA LYS A 459 4.23 -10.80 12.77
C LYS A 459 5.38 -9.85 12.47
N ILE A 460 6.14 -9.53 13.50
CA ILE A 460 7.41 -8.81 13.42
C ILE A 460 8.50 -9.74 13.95
N VAL A 461 9.51 -10.00 13.14
CA VAL A 461 10.59 -10.94 13.45
C VAL A 461 11.90 -10.18 13.56
N ALA A 462 12.59 -10.34 14.68
CA ALA A 462 13.91 -9.77 14.90
C ALA A 462 14.97 -10.45 14.00
N PRO A 463 16.15 -9.84 13.85
CA PRO A 463 17.23 -10.40 13.01
C PRO A 463 17.74 -11.76 13.46
N ASP A 464 17.63 -12.10 14.73
CA ASP A 464 17.99 -13.38 15.31
C ASP A 464 16.94 -14.48 15.10
N GLY A 465 15.81 -14.13 14.44
CA GLY A 465 14.70 -15.03 14.19
C GLY A 465 13.64 -15.06 15.30
N SER A 466 13.85 -14.35 16.41
CA SER A 466 12.84 -14.25 17.46
C SER A 466 11.63 -13.41 17.04
N VAL A 467 10.44 -13.78 17.48
CA VAL A 467 9.20 -13.06 17.19
C VAL A 467 9.02 -11.96 18.22
N ILE A 468 9.07 -10.68 17.77
CA ILE A 468 8.87 -9.50 18.62
C ILE A 468 7.38 -9.28 18.88
N GLN A 469 6.56 -9.45 17.85
CA GLN A 469 5.11 -9.27 17.89
C GLN A 469 4.45 -10.26 16.94
N GLU A 470 3.30 -10.79 17.34
CA GLU A 470 2.47 -11.66 16.50
C GLU A 470 1.02 -11.16 16.50
N GLY A 471 0.46 -10.99 15.32
CA GLY A 471 -0.94 -10.69 15.13
C GLY A 471 -1.79 -11.90 15.47
N GLN A 472 -2.86 -11.69 16.23
CA GLN A 472 -3.75 -12.76 16.68
C GLN A 472 -5.20 -12.36 16.50
N LYS A 473 -6.07 -13.36 16.31
CA LYS A 473 -7.52 -13.17 16.36
C LYS A 473 -7.90 -12.45 17.65
N GLN A 474 -8.54 -11.29 17.51
CA GLN A 474 -9.07 -10.54 18.65
C GLN A 474 -10.58 -10.38 18.52
N VAL A 475 -11.33 -11.06 19.36
CA VAL A 475 -12.79 -10.90 19.48
C VAL A 475 -13.06 -9.67 20.34
N VAL A 476 -13.67 -8.65 19.73
CA VAL A 476 -14.03 -7.42 20.46
C VAL A 476 -15.28 -7.66 21.31
N ARG A 477 -16.28 -8.33 20.72
CA ARG A 477 -17.54 -8.74 21.37
C ARG A 477 -18.35 -9.69 20.48
N ASN A 478 -19.33 -10.37 21.07
CA ASN A 478 -20.39 -11.03 20.34
C ASN A 478 -21.55 -10.05 20.10
N VAL A 479 -21.95 -9.89 18.83
CA VAL A 479 -22.99 -8.92 18.45
C VAL A 479 -24.36 -9.56 18.24
N ILE A 480 -24.38 -10.82 17.78
CA ILE A 480 -25.57 -11.64 17.56
C ILE A 480 -25.27 -13.08 17.95
N THR A 481 -26.32 -13.89 18.09
CA THR A 481 -26.17 -15.34 18.33
C THR A 481 -25.86 -16.10 17.04
N PRO A 482 -25.27 -17.30 17.12
CA PRO A 482 -25.02 -18.16 15.95
C PRO A 482 -26.30 -18.48 15.15
N GLU A 483 -27.45 -18.59 15.82
CA GLU A 483 -28.76 -18.86 15.21
C GLU A 483 -29.20 -17.68 14.34
N VAL A 484 -29.13 -16.45 14.86
CA VAL A 484 -29.43 -15.22 14.14
C VAL A 484 -28.49 -15.07 12.95
N ALA A 485 -27.19 -15.30 13.14
CA ALA A 485 -26.19 -15.28 12.08
C ALA A 485 -26.52 -16.31 10.98
N SER A 486 -26.90 -17.53 11.36
CA SER A 486 -27.28 -18.59 10.42
C SER A 486 -28.51 -18.23 9.59
N GLN A 487 -29.57 -17.68 10.23
CA GLN A 487 -30.77 -17.21 9.56
C GLN A 487 -30.44 -16.09 8.55
N MET A 488 -29.61 -15.12 8.96
CA MET A 488 -29.24 -14.02 8.07
C MET A 488 -28.35 -14.49 6.91
N ARG A 489 -27.38 -15.40 7.15
CA ARG A 489 -26.59 -16.00 6.06
C ARG A 489 -27.47 -16.68 5.01
N ALA A 490 -28.47 -17.45 5.44
CA ALA A 490 -29.41 -18.09 4.53
C ALA A 490 -30.23 -17.09 3.70
N MET A 491 -30.66 -15.97 4.30
CA MET A 491 -31.34 -14.90 3.57
C MET A 491 -30.39 -14.17 2.61
N MET A 492 -29.15 -13.87 3.00
CA MET A 492 -28.15 -13.26 2.13
C MET A 492 -27.72 -14.17 0.97
N GLU A 493 -27.76 -15.49 1.16
CA GLU A 493 -27.55 -16.46 0.07
C GLU A 493 -28.67 -16.36 -0.99
N LYS A 494 -29.94 -16.23 -0.56
CA LYS A 494 -31.05 -16.03 -1.48
C LYS A 494 -30.98 -14.74 -2.28
N VAL A 495 -30.30 -13.69 -1.77
CA VAL A 495 -30.02 -12.47 -2.55
C VAL A 495 -29.22 -12.80 -3.81
N VAL A 496 -28.23 -13.70 -3.70
CA VAL A 496 -27.35 -14.06 -4.83
C VAL A 496 -27.96 -15.17 -5.68
N SER A 497 -28.60 -16.19 -5.09
CA SER A 497 -29.16 -17.30 -5.84
C SER A 497 -30.45 -16.95 -6.59
N GLU A 498 -31.33 -16.14 -5.98
CA GLU A 498 -32.67 -15.87 -6.47
C GLU A 498 -33.02 -14.40 -6.63
N GLY A 499 -32.26 -13.50 -5.96
CA GLY A 499 -32.60 -12.08 -5.79
C GLY A 499 -31.83 -11.12 -6.68
N GLY A 500 -31.70 -9.86 -6.21
CA GLY A 500 -31.06 -8.77 -6.92
C GLY A 500 -29.52 -8.84 -7.01
N GLY A 501 -28.89 -9.84 -6.38
CA GLY A 501 -27.44 -10.05 -6.39
C GLY A 501 -26.94 -11.16 -7.31
N LYS A 502 -27.76 -11.65 -8.25
CA LYS A 502 -27.41 -12.79 -9.15
C LYS A 502 -26.12 -12.60 -9.93
N THR A 503 -25.76 -11.38 -10.23
CA THR A 503 -24.51 -11.05 -10.96
C THR A 503 -23.24 -11.35 -10.15
N ALA A 504 -23.35 -11.59 -8.83
CA ALA A 504 -22.25 -12.03 -7.97
C ALA A 504 -22.12 -13.57 -7.92
N ALA A 505 -23.02 -14.33 -8.57
CA ALA A 505 -23.01 -15.78 -8.51
C ALA A 505 -21.77 -16.38 -9.19
N ILE A 506 -21.09 -17.29 -8.51
CA ILE A 506 -19.96 -18.09 -9.04
C ILE A 506 -20.43 -19.52 -9.19
N LYS A 507 -20.32 -20.07 -10.40
CA LYS A 507 -20.78 -21.43 -10.69
C LYS A 507 -20.10 -22.45 -9.77
N GLY A 508 -20.92 -23.30 -9.12
CA GLY A 508 -20.43 -24.32 -8.21
C GLY A 508 -20.21 -23.87 -6.77
N TYR A 509 -20.35 -22.57 -6.46
CA TYR A 509 -20.16 -22.05 -5.10
C TYR A 509 -21.44 -21.40 -4.56
N ARG A 510 -21.72 -21.66 -3.29
CA ARG A 510 -22.77 -20.96 -2.57
C ARG A 510 -22.22 -19.61 -2.08
N ILE A 511 -22.87 -18.53 -2.47
CA ILE A 511 -22.42 -17.17 -2.14
C ILE A 511 -23.53 -16.46 -1.38
N ALA A 512 -23.19 -15.81 -0.29
CA ALA A 512 -24.06 -14.91 0.43
C ALA A 512 -23.56 -13.47 0.27
N GLY A 513 -24.47 -12.55 -0.03
CA GLY A 513 -24.07 -11.17 -0.24
C GLY A 513 -25.23 -10.20 -0.29
N LYS A 514 -24.90 -8.90 -0.44
CA LYS A 514 -25.87 -7.83 -0.55
C LYS A 514 -25.35 -6.72 -1.45
N THR A 515 -26.19 -6.25 -2.34
CA THR A 515 -25.98 -5.07 -3.19
C THR A 515 -26.28 -3.79 -2.41
N GLY A 516 -25.54 -2.73 -2.69
CA GLY A 516 -25.81 -1.37 -2.24
C GLY A 516 -25.76 -0.37 -3.39
N THR A 517 -26.65 0.59 -3.34
CA THR A 517 -26.62 1.78 -4.19
C THR A 517 -27.12 2.91 -3.32
N ALA A 518 -26.24 3.82 -3.01
CA ALA A 518 -26.55 4.99 -2.18
C ALA A 518 -26.29 6.26 -2.97
N GLU A 519 -27.17 7.26 -2.82
CA GLU A 519 -26.93 8.60 -3.34
C GLU A 519 -25.79 9.23 -2.57
N LYS A 520 -24.96 9.99 -3.26
CA LYS A 520 -23.85 10.69 -2.64
C LYS A 520 -24.32 12.02 -2.04
N LEU A 521 -23.88 12.31 -0.81
CA LEU A 521 -24.11 13.60 -0.19
C LEU A 521 -23.42 14.72 -0.97
N ALA A 522 -24.10 15.83 -1.16
CA ALA A 522 -23.55 17.05 -1.73
C ALA A 522 -22.79 17.85 -0.67
N GLU A 523 -21.78 18.60 -1.07
CA GLU A 523 -21.00 19.47 -0.16
C GLU A 523 -21.85 20.56 0.49
N GLU A 524 -22.88 21.04 -0.22
CA GLU A 524 -23.81 22.07 0.23
C GLU A 524 -25.01 21.52 1.05
N GLY A 525 -25.02 20.21 1.31
CA GLY A 525 -26.12 19.49 1.97
C GLY A 525 -27.10 18.86 0.98
N GLY A 526 -27.85 17.85 1.46
CA GLY A 526 -28.72 17.04 0.61
C GLY A 526 -27.95 16.03 -0.26
N TYR A 527 -28.60 15.53 -1.32
CA TYR A 527 -28.01 14.54 -2.21
C TYR A 527 -27.59 15.16 -3.55
N ALA A 528 -26.43 14.75 -4.04
CA ALA A 528 -25.90 15.18 -5.33
C ALA A 528 -26.57 14.40 -6.46
N ALA A 529 -27.43 15.05 -7.23
CA ALA A 529 -28.20 14.43 -8.30
C ALA A 529 -27.29 13.64 -9.28
N GLY A 530 -27.64 12.40 -9.56
CA GLY A 530 -26.92 11.52 -10.48
C GLY A 530 -25.56 11.01 -9.99
N LYS A 531 -25.18 11.25 -8.73
CA LYS A 531 -23.95 10.74 -8.15
C LYS A 531 -24.28 9.65 -7.12
N TYR A 532 -23.77 8.46 -7.37
CA TYR A 532 -24.04 7.28 -6.56
C TYR A 532 -22.76 6.62 -6.07
N ILE A 533 -22.87 5.93 -4.95
CA ILE A 533 -21.89 4.96 -4.50
C ILE A 533 -22.50 3.58 -4.71
N ALA A 534 -21.89 2.82 -5.61
CA ALA A 534 -22.29 1.46 -5.92
C ALA A 534 -21.42 0.48 -5.12
N SER A 535 -22.06 -0.45 -4.39
CA SER A 535 -21.32 -1.41 -3.57
C SER A 535 -21.89 -2.81 -3.65
N PHE A 536 -21.05 -3.78 -3.36
CA PHE A 536 -21.43 -5.16 -3.08
C PHE A 536 -20.56 -5.68 -1.94
N VAL A 537 -21.18 -6.34 -0.97
CA VAL A 537 -20.49 -7.02 0.13
C VAL A 537 -21.03 -8.42 0.28
N GLY A 538 -20.15 -9.37 0.51
CA GLY A 538 -20.55 -10.76 0.68
C GLY A 538 -19.39 -11.65 1.11
N PHE A 539 -19.66 -12.93 1.17
CA PHE A 539 -18.70 -13.96 1.57
C PHE A 539 -18.94 -15.28 0.84
N VAL A 540 -17.89 -16.07 0.75
CA VAL A 540 -17.87 -17.36 0.07
C VAL A 540 -16.99 -18.38 0.80
N PRO A 541 -17.38 -19.67 0.88
CA PRO A 541 -18.73 -20.22 0.67
C PRO A 541 -19.74 -19.71 1.71
N ALA A 542 -21.05 -19.73 1.38
CA ALA A 542 -22.08 -19.19 2.28
C ALA A 542 -22.26 -20.01 3.57
N ASP A 543 -22.02 -21.31 3.52
CA ASP A 543 -22.13 -22.25 4.65
C ASP A 543 -20.90 -22.28 5.57
N LYS A 544 -19.70 -22.23 4.97
CA LYS A 544 -18.41 -22.16 5.68
C LYS A 544 -17.54 -21.03 5.09
N PRO A 545 -17.83 -19.77 5.42
CA PRO A 545 -17.16 -18.64 4.83
C PRO A 545 -15.65 -18.71 5.00
N LYS A 546 -14.90 -18.58 3.91
CA LYS A 546 -13.43 -18.47 3.93
C LYS A 546 -12.97 -17.08 3.61
N TYR A 547 -13.67 -16.41 2.71
CA TYR A 547 -13.36 -15.05 2.28
C TYR A 547 -14.60 -14.20 2.34
N ALA A 548 -14.51 -13.06 2.99
CA ALA A 548 -15.45 -11.97 2.91
C ALA A 548 -14.84 -10.85 2.09
N MET A 549 -15.63 -10.23 1.21
CA MET A 549 -15.15 -9.17 0.33
C MET A 549 -16.17 -8.05 0.21
N LEU A 550 -15.68 -6.82 0.21
CA LEU A 550 -16.45 -5.64 -0.13
C LEU A 550 -15.83 -4.99 -1.37
N VAL A 551 -16.68 -4.58 -2.31
CA VAL A 551 -16.32 -3.75 -3.47
C VAL A 551 -17.20 -2.51 -3.45
N MET A 552 -16.58 -1.35 -3.61
CA MET A 552 -17.24 -0.05 -3.66
C MET A 552 -16.68 0.77 -4.82
N LEU A 553 -17.56 1.37 -5.61
CA LEU A 553 -17.23 2.34 -6.67
C LEU A 553 -17.89 3.68 -6.35
N ASP A 554 -17.09 4.75 -6.34
CA ASP A 554 -17.55 6.12 -6.13
C ASP A 554 -17.86 6.80 -7.45
N THR A 555 -19.11 7.18 -7.65
CA THR A 555 -19.61 7.92 -8.81
C THR A 555 -19.26 7.22 -10.14
N PRO A 556 -19.64 5.95 -10.35
CA PRO A 556 -19.48 5.30 -11.63
C PRO A 556 -20.38 5.98 -12.67
N GLN A 557 -19.90 6.03 -13.93
CA GLN A 557 -20.65 6.62 -15.04
C GLN A 557 -21.38 5.55 -15.83
N GLY A 558 -22.54 5.90 -16.39
CA GLY A 558 -23.40 4.98 -17.11
C GLY A 558 -24.23 4.10 -16.17
N ALA A 559 -23.81 2.87 -15.93
CA ALA A 559 -24.45 2.00 -14.93
C ALA A 559 -23.99 2.35 -13.52
N PHE A 560 -24.93 2.45 -12.58
CA PHE A 560 -24.66 2.88 -11.20
C PHE A 560 -25.21 1.95 -10.11
N TYR A 561 -25.96 0.90 -10.50
CA TYR A 561 -26.43 -0.06 -9.51
C TYR A 561 -25.31 -1.01 -9.06
N GLY A 562 -25.20 -1.26 -7.77
CA GLY A 562 -24.22 -2.20 -7.20
C GLY A 562 -24.29 -3.59 -7.82
N SER A 563 -25.49 -4.05 -8.24
CA SER A 563 -25.69 -5.31 -8.97
C SER A 563 -25.06 -5.29 -10.37
N GLN A 564 -24.95 -4.15 -11.02
CA GLN A 564 -24.43 -4.00 -12.37
C GLN A 564 -22.92 -3.78 -12.41
N VAL A 565 -22.37 -3.04 -11.44
CA VAL A 565 -20.96 -2.63 -11.49
C VAL A 565 -20.10 -3.30 -10.41
N SER A 566 -20.56 -3.45 -9.17
CA SER A 566 -19.73 -3.97 -8.06
C SER A 566 -19.84 -5.49 -7.87
N ALA A 567 -21.03 -6.07 -8.05
CA ALA A 567 -21.24 -7.50 -7.92
C ALA A 567 -20.48 -8.35 -8.95
N PRO A 568 -20.37 -7.95 -10.24
CA PRO A 568 -19.50 -8.66 -11.20
C PRO A 568 -18.03 -8.64 -10.79
N ILE A 569 -17.52 -7.52 -10.25
CA ILE A 569 -16.13 -7.42 -9.78
C ILE A 569 -15.88 -8.37 -8.62
N PHE A 570 -16.81 -8.41 -7.65
CA PHE A 570 -16.77 -9.37 -6.55
C PHE A 570 -16.70 -10.82 -7.06
N ARG A 571 -17.58 -11.18 -8.01
CA ARG A 571 -17.61 -12.50 -8.64
C ARG A 571 -16.27 -12.84 -9.29
N ASP A 572 -15.81 -12.00 -10.21
CA ASP A 572 -14.65 -12.28 -11.05
C ASP A 572 -13.36 -12.36 -10.21
N THR A 573 -13.21 -11.47 -9.23
CA THR A 573 -12.10 -11.49 -8.28
C THR A 573 -12.09 -12.76 -7.43
N LEU A 574 -13.22 -13.09 -6.77
CA LEU A 574 -13.27 -14.26 -5.91
C LEU A 574 -13.21 -15.58 -6.68
N GLN A 575 -13.76 -15.64 -7.89
CA GLN A 575 -13.63 -16.81 -8.75
C GLN A 575 -12.17 -17.14 -9.04
N GLN A 576 -11.37 -16.15 -9.41
CA GLN A 576 -9.93 -16.34 -9.64
C GLN A 576 -9.22 -16.77 -8.35
N ILE A 577 -9.53 -16.14 -7.22
CA ILE A 577 -8.94 -16.48 -5.92
C ILE A 577 -9.28 -17.91 -5.50
N LEU A 578 -10.56 -18.32 -5.61
CA LEU A 578 -11.01 -19.66 -5.24
C LEU A 578 -10.29 -20.74 -6.05
N VAL A 579 -10.15 -20.53 -7.36
CA VAL A 579 -9.38 -21.42 -8.24
C VAL A 579 -7.91 -21.44 -7.85
N ALA A 580 -7.27 -20.28 -7.69
CA ALA A 580 -5.85 -20.19 -7.35
C ALA A 580 -5.51 -20.80 -5.97
N LYS A 581 -6.47 -20.80 -5.04
CA LYS A 581 -6.32 -21.39 -3.70
C LYS A 581 -6.83 -22.83 -3.60
N GLY A 582 -7.28 -23.43 -4.70
CA GLY A 582 -7.73 -24.81 -4.73
C GLY A 582 -8.97 -25.07 -3.88
N ILE A 583 -9.80 -24.05 -3.65
CA ILE A 583 -11.05 -24.19 -2.90
C ILE A 583 -12.05 -24.95 -3.78
N GLN A 584 -12.47 -26.12 -3.32
CA GLN A 584 -13.37 -26.96 -4.11
C GLN A 584 -14.80 -26.39 -4.14
N PRO A 585 -15.51 -26.50 -5.27
CA PRO A 585 -16.91 -26.13 -5.37
C PRO A 585 -17.77 -26.92 -4.37
N THR A 586 -18.72 -26.23 -3.73
CA THR A 586 -19.65 -26.81 -2.75
C THR A 586 -20.81 -27.56 -3.40
N ASN A 587 -21.17 -27.19 -4.64
CA ASN A 587 -22.19 -27.90 -5.44
C ASN A 587 -21.54 -28.41 -6.72
N ARG A 588 -21.44 -29.75 -6.84
CA ARG A 588 -20.83 -30.43 -8.00
C ARG A 588 -21.82 -30.73 -9.13
N GLU A 589 -23.12 -30.44 -8.98
CA GLU A 589 -24.07 -30.65 -10.04
C GLU A 589 -23.77 -29.77 -11.26
N GLY A 590 -23.42 -30.43 -12.37
CA GLY A 590 -23.12 -29.76 -13.64
C GLY A 590 -21.68 -29.27 -13.83
N LEU A 591 -20.76 -29.60 -12.92
CA LEU A 591 -19.30 -29.41 -13.14
C LEU A 591 -18.71 -30.76 -13.65
N PRO A 592 -17.77 -30.73 -14.64
CA PRO A 592 -17.02 -31.95 -14.96
C PRO A 592 -16.28 -32.39 -13.69
N SER A 593 -16.31 -33.67 -13.36
CA SER A 593 -15.65 -34.25 -12.19
C SER A 593 -14.14 -34.00 -12.28
N PHE A 594 -13.57 -33.47 -11.20
CA PHE A 594 -12.13 -33.22 -11.07
C PHE A 594 -11.28 -34.50 -11.02
N ASP A 595 -11.94 -35.65 -10.98
CA ASP A 595 -11.31 -36.99 -10.97
C ASP A 595 -10.69 -37.44 -12.30
N MET A 596 -10.75 -36.59 -13.34
CA MET A 596 -10.06 -36.88 -14.63
C MET A 596 -8.59 -36.44 -14.65
N MET A 597 -8.03 -35.91 -13.56
CA MET A 597 -6.61 -35.57 -13.53
C MET A 597 -5.71 -36.55 -12.77
N ASN A 598 -6.24 -37.56 -12.06
CA ASN A 598 -5.43 -38.51 -11.27
C ASN A 598 -5.96 -39.94 -11.27
N THR A 599 -6.45 -40.47 -12.39
CA THR A 599 -6.59 -41.90 -12.55
C THR A 599 -5.79 -42.36 -13.75
N THR A 600 -4.62 -42.91 -13.45
CA THR A 600 -4.06 -43.99 -14.26
C THR A 600 -5.00 -45.15 -14.19
N ASP A 601 -5.87 -45.33 -15.20
CA ASP A 601 -6.42 -46.62 -15.53
C ASP A 601 -6.60 -46.75 -17.05
N ASP A 602 -5.93 -47.76 -17.55
CA ASP A 602 -5.99 -48.25 -18.91
C ASP A 602 -7.42 -48.56 -19.37
N LYS A 603 -7.85 -47.89 -20.42
CA LYS A 603 -8.59 -48.41 -21.58
C LYS A 603 -9.33 -47.31 -22.33
N ALA A 604 -8.66 -46.74 -23.28
CA ALA A 604 -9.20 -46.48 -24.63
C ALA A 604 -8.13 -45.75 -25.42
N LYS A 605 -7.64 -46.38 -26.46
CA LYS A 605 -6.72 -45.82 -27.46
C LYS A 605 -7.41 -44.69 -28.22
N GLU A 606 -7.31 -43.44 -27.72
CA GLU A 606 -7.35 -42.26 -28.56
C GLU A 606 -5.93 -41.68 -28.65
N LYS A 607 -5.50 -41.44 -29.87
CA LYS A 607 -4.18 -40.86 -30.18
C LYS A 607 -3.95 -39.61 -29.36
N PRO A 608 -2.74 -39.38 -28.82
CA PRO A 608 -2.45 -38.14 -28.08
C PRO A 608 -2.69 -36.97 -29.01
N LYS A 609 -3.58 -36.02 -28.61
CA LYS A 609 -3.71 -34.74 -29.29
C LYS A 609 -2.37 -34.05 -29.22
N THR A 610 -1.74 -33.87 -30.37
CA THR A 610 -0.49 -33.15 -30.50
C THR A 610 -0.71 -31.75 -29.92
N ILE A 611 0.11 -31.40 -28.93
CA ILE A 611 0.09 -30.05 -28.35
C ILE A 611 0.43 -29.09 -29.48
N PRO A 612 -0.44 -28.14 -29.83
CA PRO A 612 -0.18 -27.22 -30.93
C PRO A 612 1.02 -26.34 -30.58
N GLN A 613 1.90 -26.16 -31.55
CA GLN A 613 3.07 -25.29 -31.46
C GLN A 613 3.00 -24.21 -32.52
N ILE A 614 3.46 -23.02 -32.19
CA ILE A 614 3.64 -21.95 -33.18
C ILE A 614 4.89 -22.28 -34.00
N LEU A 615 4.73 -22.37 -35.32
CA LEU A 615 5.81 -22.65 -36.25
C LEU A 615 6.24 -21.34 -36.93
N LEU A 616 7.48 -20.94 -36.69
CA LEU A 616 8.12 -19.86 -37.45
C LEU A 616 8.61 -20.41 -38.78
N MET A 617 8.11 -19.86 -39.86
CA MET A 617 8.43 -20.29 -41.23
C MET A 617 9.76 -19.65 -41.71
N PRO A 618 10.48 -20.27 -42.67
CA PRO A 618 11.73 -19.71 -43.19
C PRO A 618 11.57 -18.33 -43.87
N ASN A 619 10.35 -17.94 -44.26
CA ASN A 619 10.00 -16.64 -44.82
C ASN A 619 9.70 -15.56 -43.75
N GLY A 620 9.95 -15.82 -42.47
CA GLY A 620 9.67 -14.91 -41.37
C GLY A 620 8.20 -14.78 -40.97
N LYS A 621 7.31 -15.57 -41.57
CA LYS A 621 5.90 -15.62 -41.21
C LYS A 621 5.65 -16.71 -40.14
N ILE A 622 4.54 -16.58 -39.45
CA ILE A 622 4.10 -17.46 -38.38
C ILE A 622 2.90 -18.25 -38.88
N LYS A 623 2.96 -19.57 -38.82
CA LYS A 623 1.82 -20.43 -39.12
C LYS A 623 0.98 -20.64 -37.88
N LEU A 624 -0.31 -20.23 -37.93
CA LEU A 624 -1.23 -20.34 -36.82
C LEU A 624 -1.65 -21.79 -36.55
N PRO A 625 -1.53 -22.30 -35.33
CA PRO A 625 -2.07 -23.59 -34.96
C PRO A 625 -3.60 -23.56 -34.81
N ASP A 626 -4.21 -24.73 -34.72
CA ASP A 626 -5.63 -24.84 -34.33
C ASP A 626 -5.77 -24.70 -32.81
N PHE A 627 -6.43 -23.63 -32.37
CA PHE A 627 -6.70 -23.36 -30.96
C PHE A 627 -7.95 -24.07 -30.43
N LYS A 628 -8.72 -24.73 -31.27
CA LYS A 628 -9.95 -25.42 -30.87
C LYS A 628 -9.68 -26.51 -29.83
N GLY A 629 -10.38 -26.43 -28.70
CA GLY A 629 -10.21 -27.35 -27.58
C GLY A 629 -9.12 -26.95 -26.59
N ILE A 630 -8.50 -25.77 -26.75
CA ILE A 630 -7.45 -25.24 -25.89
C ILE A 630 -8.04 -24.17 -24.98
N ASP A 631 -7.59 -24.12 -23.71
CA ASP A 631 -8.01 -23.09 -22.79
C ASP A 631 -7.41 -21.71 -23.15
N MET A 632 -8.07 -20.65 -22.66
CA MET A 632 -7.70 -19.28 -22.96
C MET A 632 -6.28 -18.94 -22.51
N ARG A 633 -5.84 -19.45 -21.36
CA ARG A 633 -4.50 -19.16 -20.82
C ARG A 633 -3.42 -19.73 -21.73
N TYR A 634 -3.56 -21.00 -22.10
CA TYR A 634 -2.58 -21.66 -22.97
C TYR A 634 -2.60 -21.05 -24.38
N THR A 635 -3.79 -20.67 -24.90
CA THR A 635 -3.91 -19.92 -26.16
C THR A 635 -3.16 -18.59 -26.10
N ALA A 636 -3.27 -17.85 -24.98
CA ALA A 636 -2.56 -16.58 -24.79
C ALA A 636 -1.04 -16.79 -24.72
N GLU A 637 -0.58 -17.82 -23.99
CA GLU A 637 0.85 -18.15 -23.91
C GLU A 637 1.44 -18.54 -25.27
N LEU A 638 0.73 -19.33 -26.08
CA LEU A 638 1.15 -19.69 -27.43
C LEU A 638 1.24 -18.45 -28.34
N LEU A 639 0.22 -17.61 -28.36
CA LEU A 639 0.23 -16.40 -29.19
C LEU A 639 1.34 -15.41 -28.76
N GLN A 640 1.62 -15.34 -27.46
CA GLN A 640 2.72 -14.52 -26.95
C GLN A 640 4.09 -15.02 -27.40
N GLN A 641 4.31 -16.35 -27.45
CA GLN A 641 5.54 -16.95 -27.99
C GLN A 641 5.79 -16.59 -29.45
N GLY A 642 4.72 -16.43 -30.23
CA GLY A 642 4.77 -15.98 -31.63
C GLY A 642 4.69 -14.46 -31.79
N HIS A 643 4.81 -13.66 -30.74
CA HIS A 643 4.63 -12.21 -30.77
C HIS A 643 3.32 -11.76 -31.44
N LEU A 644 2.26 -12.56 -31.29
CA LEU A 644 0.91 -12.28 -31.81
C LEU A 644 0.01 -11.72 -30.69
N ARG A 645 -1.04 -11.02 -31.07
CA ARG A 645 -1.99 -10.42 -30.14
C ARG A 645 -3.26 -11.26 -30.03
N LEU A 646 -3.65 -11.65 -28.83
CA LEU A 646 -4.93 -12.30 -28.59
C LEU A 646 -6.04 -11.23 -28.45
N LYS A 647 -7.16 -11.45 -29.15
CA LYS A 647 -8.43 -10.76 -28.91
C LYS A 647 -9.48 -11.80 -28.54
N PRO A 648 -9.73 -12.01 -27.24
CA PRO A 648 -10.63 -13.04 -26.78
C PRO A 648 -12.09 -12.59 -26.82
N TYR A 649 -12.99 -13.53 -27.11
CA TYR A 649 -14.42 -13.41 -26.98
C TYR A 649 -14.95 -14.55 -26.11
N GLY A 650 -15.54 -14.24 -24.96
CA GLY A 650 -15.95 -15.24 -23.96
C GLY A 650 -14.81 -15.71 -23.05
N SER A 651 -15.00 -16.85 -22.38
CA SER A 651 -14.00 -17.45 -21.48
C SER A 651 -14.15 -18.97 -21.47
N GLY A 652 -13.06 -19.70 -21.16
CA GLY A 652 -13.03 -21.17 -21.10
C GLY A 652 -12.21 -21.78 -22.23
N ILE A 653 -12.83 -22.68 -23.02
CA ILE A 653 -12.17 -23.47 -24.08
C ILE A 653 -12.45 -22.85 -25.45
N ALA A 654 -11.42 -22.66 -26.26
CA ALA A 654 -11.55 -22.15 -27.62
C ALA A 654 -12.38 -23.10 -28.50
N TYR A 655 -13.35 -22.54 -29.22
CA TYR A 655 -14.16 -23.30 -30.18
C TYR A 655 -14.10 -22.75 -31.60
N GLN A 656 -13.61 -21.50 -31.77
CA GLN A 656 -13.48 -20.85 -33.05
C GLN A 656 -12.33 -19.83 -33.02
N GLN A 657 -11.65 -19.63 -34.13
CA GLN A 657 -10.59 -18.64 -34.27
C GLN A 657 -10.66 -17.91 -35.63
N LYS A 658 -10.07 -16.70 -35.66
CA LYS A 658 -9.86 -15.95 -36.88
C LYS A 658 -8.54 -15.16 -36.79
N PRO A 659 -7.56 -15.32 -37.71
CA PRO A 659 -7.59 -16.16 -38.92
C PRO A 659 -7.75 -17.66 -38.66
N ALA A 660 -8.12 -18.41 -39.71
CA ALA A 660 -8.31 -19.87 -39.61
C ALA A 660 -6.99 -20.57 -39.23
N PRO A 661 -7.06 -21.81 -38.70
CA PRO A 661 -5.85 -22.64 -38.50
C PRO A 661 -5.05 -22.75 -39.81
N ASP A 662 -3.74 -22.95 -39.68
CA ASP A 662 -2.77 -23.07 -40.78
C ASP A 662 -2.55 -21.79 -41.62
N THR A 663 -3.19 -20.67 -41.29
CA THR A 663 -2.98 -19.38 -41.95
C THR A 663 -1.60 -18.81 -41.58
N GLU A 664 -0.85 -18.34 -42.55
CA GLU A 664 0.41 -17.61 -42.34
C GLU A 664 0.15 -16.14 -42.02
N VAL A 665 0.65 -15.70 -40.86
CA VAL A 665 0.50 -14.31 -40.40
C VAL A 665 1.87 -13.69 -40.12
N VAL A 666 1.92 -12.36 -40.05
CA VAL A 666 3.13 -11.63 -39.65
C VAL A 666 3.11 -11.34 -38.13
N GLU A 667 4.27 -11.11 -37.57
CA GLU A 667 4.41 -10.66 -36.18
C GLU A 667 3.52 -9.43 -35.90
N GLY A 668 2.91 -9.37 -34.69
CA GLY A 668 1.99 -8.30 -34.31
C GLY A 668 0.54 -8.48 -34.80
N THR A 669 0.25 -9.52 -35.63
CA THR A 669 -1.12 -9.81 -36.07
C THR A 669 -2.03 -10.12 -34.87
N THR A 670 -3.26 -9.56 -34.93
CA THR A 670 -4.30 -9.86 -33.91
C THR A 670 -5.07 -11.10 -34.33
N VAL A 671 -5.11 -12.09 -33.42
CA VAL A 671 -5.88 -13.34 -33.57
C VAL A 671 -7.10 -13.27 -32.67
N GLU A 672 -8.27 -13.31 -33.27
CA GLU A 672 -9.55 -13.36 -32.57
C GLU A 672 -9.87 -14.80 -32.22
N VAL A 673 -10.18 -15.09 -30.97
CA VAL A 673 -10.50 -16.45 -30.51
C VAL A 673 -11.76 -16.41 -29.64
N TRP A 674 -12.73 -17.28 -29.99
CA TRP A 674 -13.98 -17.42 -29.24
C TRP A 674 -13.89 -18.59 -28.29
N PHE A 675 -14.18 -18.32 -27.02
CA PHE A 675 -14.14 -19.28 -25.92
C PHE A 675 -15.54 -19.52 -25.33
N LYS A 676 -15.81 -20.73 -24.83
CA LYS A 676 -17.06 -21.09 -24.17
C LYS A 676 -16.83 -21.95 -22.94
#